data_4c568ec474d059a5ea8dc6695c4a43f6
#
_entry.id   4c568ec474d059a5ea8dc6695c4a43f6
#
_cell.length_a   1.000
_cell.length_b   1.000
_cell.length_c   1.000
_cell.angle_alpha   90.00
_cell.angle_beta   90.00
_cell.angle_gamma   90.00
#
_symmetry.space_group_name_H-M   'P 1'
#
loop_
_entity.id
_entity.type
_entity.pdbx_description
1 polymer ?
#
loop_
_entity_poly.entity_id
_entity_poly.type
_entity_poly.pdbx_seq_one_letter_code
_entity_poly.pdbx_strand_id
1 'polypeptide(L)'
;MKQPFGVGLLAAAALALSTSTAFADYQLNILHFNDFHSRVESINKFDATCSAAEEAKNECFGGAARLKTAIDQRRAALAGQNVVVLDAGDNFQGSLFYTTYKGAAEVEFLNDMKIDAMTVGNHEFDDGEGPLAAFLDKAQFPVVTANLVIDDQSKLGNRIKKSIVLTIGGQKIGIVGAVTTETPELASPGPHVKITDDAAAISAEVDALKSQGVNKIIALTHVGYPRDVEKIGKIAGVSVVVGGHSHTLLSNTDPKAAGPYPTMVDNPAGYKVPVVQAASYSKYLGDLVVTFDDNGAVKGANGDPILLDSSIKPDPAIAARVLEMAKPIEELRKKIIGSSQGPIEGAREICRVQECSMGNLVADAMLDRTKGQGISIAIQNGGGLRASIGGGDVSMGDVLTVLPFQNTVATFQLTGANVKAALENGLSQIDDGAGRFPQVAGLKYSFDKSKPPGSRLVSVEVQEGTEFKPLDPEKTYGVVSNNYMRAGGDGYTVFAKDSKNAYDFGPNLESVVADYLATHNPYKPYTDGRITQIAAAPAAAQPEAAKPAETPQQAAPDQKPAPTPAASSAAAPSATPPASSTPSATAPAATTPTKPADTPSAPATSTPAASAPATEAPATSAPVTTAPATAAPAAEASEKPKTPAIHVIVAGDTLWDLARTYYGSAKQWHKLLAANRNLKPHHLPVGEKLRVPAK
;
A
#
# COMPACT_ATOMS: atom_id res chain seq x y z
N MET A 1 -21.34 84.00 -64.90
CA MET A 1 -20.52 83.26 -65.88
C MET A 1 -19.46 82.48 -65.11
N LYS A 2 -19.44 81.21 -65.33
CA LYS A 2 -18.41 80.20 -64.87
C LYS A 2 -18.30 80.00 -63.34
N GLN A 3 -18.98 78.99 -62.87
CA GLN A 3 -18.66 78.26 -61.64
C GLN A 3 -17.41 77.33 -61.84
N PRO A 4 -16.63 77.07 -60.81
CA PRO A 4 -15.78 75.88 -60.78
C PRO A 4 -16.31 74.81 -59.76
N PHE A 5 -16.26 73.57 -60.20
CA PHE A 5 -16.53 72.37 -59.47
C PHE A 5 -15.54 72.20 -58.32
N GLY A 6 -16.07 71.90 -57.11
CA GLY A 6 -15.29 71.39 -55.98
C GLY A 6 -15.35 69.88 -55.92
N VAL A 7 -14.18 69.27 -55.98
CA VAL A 7 -14.00 67.79 -55.79
C VAL A 7 -13.94 67.53 -54.30
N GLY A 8 -14.93 66.87 -53.74
CA GLY A 8 -14.93 66.40 -52.37
C GLY A 8 -14.14 65.02 -52.25
N LEU A 9 -13.08 65.07 -51.47
CA LEU A 9 -12.32 63.90 -51.09
C LEU A 9 -13.03 63.15 -49.95
N LEU A 10 -13.62 61.95 -50.19
CA LEU A 10 -14.12 61.01 -49.18
C LEU A 10 -12.96 60.18 -48.66
N ALA A 11 -12.51 60.51 -47.44
CA ALA A 11 -11.56 59.66 -46.69
C ALA A 11 -12.35 58.53 -46.01
N ALA A 12 -12.28 57.30 -46.57
CA ALA A 12 -12.78 56.11 -45.93
C ALA A 12 -11.78 55.68 -44.83
N ALA A 13 -12.10 55.88 -43.55
CA ALA A 13 -11.39 55.34 -42.42
C ALA A 13 -11.77 53.85 -42.29
N ALA A 14 -10.87 52.95 -42.72
CA ALA A 14 -10.99 51.53 -42.41
C ALA A 14 -10.65 51.28 -40.95
N LEU A 15 -11.66 51.10 -40.11
CA LEU A 15 -11.53 50.59 -38.76
C LEU A 15 -11.15 49.09 -38.86
N ALA A 16 -9.87 48.74 -38.68
CA ALA A 16 -9.43 47.39 -38.49
C ALA A 16 -9.91 46.96 -37.08
N LEU A 17 -11.05 46.24 -37.03
CA LEU A 17 -11.43 45.45 -35.85
C LEU A 17 -10.42 44.33 -35.71
N SER A 18 -9.43 44.50 -34.86
CA SER A 18 -8.63 43.43 -34.32
C SER A 18 -9.57 42.56 -33.46
N THR A 19 -10.18 41.57 -34.03
CA THR A 19 -10.80 40.50 -33.27
C THR A 19 -9.67 39.75 -32.55
N SER A 20 -9.40 40.16 -31.33
CA SER A 20 -8.68 39.28 -30.40
C SER A 20 -9.55 38.02 -30.27
N THR A 21 -9.15 36.97 -30.94
CA THR A 21 -9.65 35.64 -30.64
C THR A 21 -9.24 35.36 -29.20
N ALA A 22 -10.18 35.54 -28.28
CA ALA A 22 -10.03 34.98 -26.95
C ALA A 22 -9.95 33.47 -27.17
N PHE A 23 -8.75 32.92 -27.06
CA PHE A 23 -8.60 31.45 -27.01
C PHE A 23 -9.38 30.99 -25.79
N ALA A 24 -10.30 30.05 -26.01
CA ALA A 24 -11.04 29.43 -24.92
C ALA A 24 -10.03 28.68 -24.06
N ASP A 25 -10.13 28.85 -22.74
CA ASP A 25 -9.31 28.12 -21.78
C ASP A 25 -9.30 26.62 -22.12
N TYR A 26 -8.13 25.99 -22.11
CA TYR A 26 -8.03 24.56 -22.42
C TYR A 26 -8.42 23.74 -21.18
N GLN A 27 -9.43 22.89 -21.33
CA GLN A 27 -9.89 21.98 -20.28
C GLN A 27 -9.45 20.56 -20.57
N LEU A 28 -8.93 19.87 -19.55
CA LEU A 28 -8.53 18.46 -19.58
C LEU A 28 -9.21 17.70 -18.44
N ASN A 29 -9.87 16.61 -18.76
CA ASN A 29 -10.41 15.66 -17.81
C ASN A 29 -9.39 14.54 -17.60
N ILE A 30 -8.94 14.34 -16.37
CA ILE A 30 -7.94 13.35 -15.97
C ILE A 30 -8.65 12.30 -15.14
N LEU A 31 -8.84 11.11 -15.72
CA LEU A 31 -9.25 9.92 -14.99
C LEU A 31 -7.97 9.23 -14.51
N HIS A 32 -7.93 8.78 -13.27
CA HIS A 32 -6.72 8.13 -12.77
C HIS A 32 -7.04 7.09 -11.69
N PHE A 33 -6.14 6.16 -11.56
CA PHE A 33 -6.09 5.22 -10.44
C PHE A 33 -4.64 4.91 -10.11
N ASN A 34 -4.42 4.28 -9.00
CA ASN A 34 -3.11 3.96 -8.46
C ASN A 34 -3.20 2.73 -7.57
N ASP A 35 -2.06 2.08 -7.34
CA ASP A 35 -1.94 1.01 -6.33
C ASP A 35 -3.02 -0.07 -6.52
N PHE A 36 -3.13 -0.58 -7.75
CA PHE A 36 -4.10 -1.62 -8.13
C PHE A 36 -3.85 -2.93 -7.36
N HIS A 37 -2.55 -3.23 -7.11
CA HIS A 37 -2.10 -4.35 -6.30
C HIS A 37 -2.78 -5.67 -6.65
N SER A 38 -2.87 -5.95 -7.96
CA SER A 38 -3.43 -7.20 -8.46
C SER A 38 -4.84 -7.53 -7.92
N ARG A 39 -5.60 -6.50 -7.48
CA ARG A 39 -6.99 -6.66 -7.05
C ARG A 39 -7.91 -6.79 -8.26
N VAL A 40 -7.66 -7.86 -9.03
CA VAL A 40 -8.39 -8.20 -10.26
C VAL A 40 -9.83 -8.58 -9.93
N GLU A 41 -10.04 -9.35 -8.85
CA GLU A 41 -11.36 -9.63 -8.28
C GLU A 41 -11.85 -8.43 -7.46
N SER A 42 -13.16 -8.32 -7.29
CA SER A 42 -13.75 -7.36 -6.34
C SER A 42 -13.30 -7.64 -4.92
N ILE A 43 -13.23 -6.60 -4.11
CA ILE A 43 -12.85 -6.67 -2.69
C ILE A 43 -14.01 -6.27 -1.79
N ASN A 44 -13.99 -6.71 -0.54
CA ASN A 44 -14.93 -6.31 0.49
C ASN A 44 -14.40 -5.10 1.30
N LYS A 45 -15.12 -4.71 2.34
CA LYS A 45 -14.74 -3.59 3.22
C LYS A 45 -13.43 -3.80 4.00
N PHE A 46 -12.88 -5.02 4.01
CA PHE A 46 -11.60 -5.38 4.64
C PHE A 46 -10.48 -5.56 3.61
N ASP A 47 -10.71 -5.13 2.37
CA ASP A 47 -9.79 -5.23 1.24
C ASP A 47 -9.40 -6.67 0.86
N ALA A 48 -10.16 -7.67 1.37
CA ALA A 48 -10.05 -9.09 0.98
C ALA A 48 -10.93 -9.39 -0.24
N THR A 49 -10.62 -10.48 -0.96
CA THR A 49 -11.45 -10.96 -2.08
C THR A 49 -12.92 -11.10 -1.66
N CYS A 50 -13.81 -10.50 -2.42
CA CYS A 50 -15.23 -10.48 -2.12
C CYS A 50 -15.89 -11.84 -2.41
N SER A 51 -16.62 -12.34 -1.45
CA SER A 51 -17.39 -13.58 -1.63
C SER A 51 -18.69 -13.35 -2.40
N ALA A 52 -19.23 -14.40 -3.01
CA ALA A 52 -20.54 -14.35 -3.67
C ALA A 52 -21.68 -13.91 -2.72
N ALA A 53 -21.55 -14.21 -1.41
CA ALA A 53 -22.53 -13.80 -0.40
C ALA A 53 -22.44 -12.29 -0.10
N GLU A 54 -21.26 -11.70 -0.12
CA GLU A 54 -21.05 -10.26 0.03
C GLU A 54 -21.49 -9.51 -1.23
N GLU A 55 -21.19 -10.07 -2.43
CA GLU A 55 -21.67 -9.52 -3.70
C GLU A 55 -23.19 -9.43 -3.73
N ALA A 56 -23.89 -10.49 -3.30
CA ALA A 56 -25.35 -10.52 -3.22
C ALA A 56 -25.93 -9.48 -2.25
N LYS A 57 -25.15 -9.01 -1.27
CA LYS A 57 -25.51 -7.95 -0.33
C LYS A 57 -25.06 -6.56 -0.76
N ASN A 58 -24.43 -6.42 -1.91
CA ASN A 58 -23.82 -5.18 -2.39
C ASN A 58 -22.71 -4.64 -1.45
N GLU A 59 -21.93 -5.52 -0.85
CA GLU A 59 -20.81 -5.18 0.04
C GLU A 59 -19.44 -5.26 -0.65
N CYS A 60 -19.43 -5.36 -2.00
CA CYS A 60 -18.23 -5.49 -2.81
C CYS A 60 -17.87 -4.19 -3.53
N PHE A 61 -16.57 -3.96 -3.69
CA PHE A 61 -15.99 -2.78 -4.30
C PHE A 61 -14.93 -3.16 -5.34
N GLY A 62 -14.66 -2.26 -6.29
CA GLY A 62 -13.53 -2.37 -7.19
C GLY A 62 -13.52 -3.64 -8.06
N GLY A 63 -12.31 -4.10 -8.34
CA GLY A 63 -12.01 -5.15 -9.31
C GLY A 63 -11.87 -4.62 -10.73
N ALA A 64 -11.10 -5.33 -11.56
CA ALA A 64 -10.84 -4.94 -12.94
C ALA A 64 -12.11 -4.66 -13.74
N ALA A 65 -13.15 -5.48 -13.53
CA ALA A 65 -14.40 -5.38 -14.28
C ALA A 65 -15.21 -4.11 -13.94
N ARG A 66 -15.25 -3.68 -12.66
CA ARG A 66 -15.92 -2.42 -12.30
C ARG A 66 -15.10 -1.21 -12.71
N LEU A 67 -13.77 -1.27 -12.55
CA LEU A 67 -12.87 -0.19 -12.96
C LEU A 67 -13.00 0.08 -14.46
N LYS A 68 -13.02 -0.98 -15.29
CA LYS A 68 -13.26 -0.87 -16.74
C LYS A 68 -14.59 -0.19 -17.04
N THR A 69 -15.66 -0.62 -16.40
CA THR A 69 -17.01 -0.02 -16.60
C THR A 69 -16.99 1.46 -16.22
N ALA A 70 -16.41 1.84 -15.09
CA ALA A 70 -16.34 3.22 -14.62
C ALA A 70 -15.58 4.11 -15.62
N ILE A 71 -14.43 3.67 -16.10
CA ILE A 71 -13.64 4.38 -17.12
C ILE A 71 -14.48 4.58 -18.39
N ASP A 72 -15.14 3.53 -18.89
CA ASP A 72 -15.93 3.62 -20.11
C ASP A 72 -17.16 4.53 -19.95
N GLN A 73 -17.85 4.47 -18.82
CA GLN A 73 -18.97 5.36 -18.51
C GLN A 73 -18.51 6.83 -18.46
N ARG A 74 -17.37 7.11 -17.83
CA ARG A 74 -16.84 8.47 -17.79
C ARG A 74 -16.38 8.94 -19.16
N ARG A 75 -15.68 8.11 -19.95
CA ARG A 75 -15.34 8.45 -21.35
C ARG A 75 -16.58 8.76 -22.18
N ALA A 76 -17.65 7.97 -22.01
CA ALA A 76 -18.90 8.20 -22.73
C ALA A 76 -19.58 9.50 -22.28
N ALA A 77 -19.61 9.79 -20.98
CA ALA A 77 -20.17 11.04 -20.45
C ALA A 77 -19.36 12.28 -20.87
N LEU A 78 -18.07 12.11 -21.12
CA LEU A 78 -17.15 13.16 -21.56
C LEU A 78 -16.92 13.15 -23.09
N ALA A 79 -17.81 12.52 -23.86
CA ALA A 79 -17.68 12.43 -25.30
C ALA A 79 -17.54 13.82 -25.95
N GLY A 80 -16.51 14.00 -26.78
CA GLY A 80 -16.19 15.28 -27.42
C GLY A 80 -15.37 16.24 -26.55
N GLN A 81 -15.03 15.87 -25.32
CA GLN A 81 -14.11 16.61 -24.45
C GLN A 81 -12.70 15.98 -24.46
N ASN A 82 -11.74 16.70 -23.92
CA ASN A 82 -10.37 16.21 -23.77
C ASN A 82 -10.31 15.29 -22.54
N VAL A 83 -9.93 14.04 -22.72
CA VAL A 83 -9.84 13.03 -21.66
C VAL A 83 -8.51 12.31 -21.74
N VAL A 84 -7.91 12.04 -20.59
CA VAL A 84 -6.74 11.17 -20.44
C VAL A 84 -6.98 10.22 -19.26
N VAL A 85 -6.51 8.97 -19.35
CA VAL A 85 -6.59 7.96 -18.29
C VAL A 85 -5.19 7.55 -17.89
N LEU A 86 -4.84 7.76 -16.62
CA LEU A 86 -3.51 7.58 -16.07
C LEU A 86 -3.48 6.56 -14.95
N ASP A 87 -2.41 5.77 -14.91
CA ASP A 87 -2.12 4.79 -13.89
C ASP A 87 -0.83 5.16 -13.16
N ALA A 88 -0.91 5.42 -11.86
CA ALA A 88 0.23 5.86 -11.07
C ALA A 88 1.03 4.70 -10.44
N GLY A 89 0.96 3.48 -11.00
CA GLY A 89 1.83 2.35 -10.65
C GLY A 89 1.36 1.50 -9.47
N ASP A 90 2.21 0.55 -9.07
CA ASP A 90 1.93 -0.53 -8.12
C ASP A 90 0.74 -1.39 -8.56
N ASN A 91 0.82 -1.91 -9.77
CA ASN A 91 -0.12 -2.89 -10.28
C ASN A 91 0.17 -4.31 -9.78
N PHE A 92 1.44 -4.58 -9.48
CA PHE A 92 1.94 -5.87 -9.01
C PHE A 92 1.69 -6.05 -7.52
N GLN A 93 1.83 -7.31 -7.08
CA GLN A 93 1.71 -7.72 -5.68
C GLN A 93 0.31 -7.47 -5.09
N GLY A 94 -0.05 -8.21 -4.07
CA GLY A 94 -1.27 -7.99 -3.28
C GLY A 94 -2.36 -9.06 -3.45
N SER A 95 -2.29 -9.94 -4.45
CA SER A 95 -3.23 -11.07 -4.57
C SER A 95 -2.60 -12.30 -5.21
N LEU A 96 -3.32 -13.44 -5.14
CA LEU A 96 -2.90 -14.68 -5.80
C LEU A 96 -2.89 -14.57 -7.34
N PHE A 97 -3.52 -13.57 -7.93
CA PHE A 97 -3.37 -13.30 -9.36
C PHE A 97 -1.94 -12.94 -9.69
N TYR A 98 -1.32 -12.03 -8.94
CA TYR A 98 0.10 -11.73 -9.13
C TYR A 98 0.99 -12.94 -8.86
N THR A 99 0.75 -13.67 -7.77
CA THR A 99 1.51 -14.88 -7.44
C THR A 99 1.49 -15.90 -8.58
N THR A 100 0.32 -16.05 -9.24
CA THR A 100 0.10 -17.00 -10.34
C THR A 100 0.61 -16.48 -11.68
N TYR A 101 0.30 -15.22 -12.02
CA TYR A 101 0.47 -14.67 -13.37
C TYR A 101 1.63 -13.69 -13.53
N LYS A 102 2.24 -13.24 -12.42
CA LYS A 102 3.46 -12.41 -12.42
C LYS A 102 3.36 -11.18 -13.34
N GLY A 103 2.27 -10.45 -13.26
CA GLY A 103 2.01 -9.25 -14.05
C GLY A 103 1.25 -9.49 -15.37
N ALA A 104 1.08 -10.76 -15.78
CA ALA A 104 0.41 -11.06 -17.05
C ALA A 104 -1.11 -10.83 -17.01
N ALA A 105 -1.75 -10.98 -15.86
CA ALA A 105 -3.16 -10.64 -15.66
C ALA A 105 -3.37 -9.13 -15.66
N GLU A 106 -2.51 -8.43 -14.93
CA GLU A 106 -2.57 -6.97 -14.77
C GLU A 106 -2.46 -6.27 -16.13
N VAL A 107 -1.45 -6.63 -16.95
CA VAL A 107 -1.27 -6.00 -18.27
C VAL A 107 -2.40 -6.31 -19.24
N GLU A 108 -3.02 -7.50 -19.16
CA GLU A 108 -4.19 -7.85 -19.97
C GLU A 108 -5.34 -6.89 -19.69
N PHE A 109 -5.70 -6.70 -18.40
CA PHE A 109 -6.81 -5.83 -18.01
C PHE A 109 -6.50 -4.34 -18.21
N LEU A 110 -5.26 -3.89 -17.98
CA LEU A 110 -4.87 -2.51 -18.27
C LEU A 110 -4.95 -2.18 -19.77
N ASN A 111 -4.58 -3.11 -20.65
CA ASN A 111 -4.78 -2.96 -22.09
C ASN A 111 -6.26 -2.84 -22.45
N ASP A 112 -7.14 -3.65 -21.85
CA ASP A 112 -8.58 -3.59 -22.05
C ASP A 112 -9.18 -2.26 -21.56
N MET A 113 -8.65 -1.69 -20.49
CA MET A 113 -9.02 -0.36 -19.97
C MET A 113 -8.56 0.78 -20.89
N LYS A 114 -7.61 0.50 -21.81
CA LYS A 114 -7.04 1.48 -22.75
C LYS A 114 -6.51 2.72 -22.03
N ILE A 115 -5.68 2.51 -21.03
CA ILE A 115 -5.01 3.62 -20.33
C ILE A 115 -4.05 4.35 -21.30
N ASP A 116 -3.84 5.65 -21.07
CA ASP A 116 -3.02 6.49 -21.94
C ASP A 116 -1.55 6.55 -21.51
N ALA A 117 -1.26 6.34 -20.23
CA ALA A 117 0.10 6.20 -19.70
C ALA A 117 0.08 5.58 -18.29
N MET A 118 1.20 4.97 -17.92
CA MET A 118 1.49 4.41 -16.60
C MET A 118 2.87 4.86 -16.14
N THR A 119 3.06 5.08 -14.82
CA THR A 119 4.40 5.06 -14.20
C THR A 119 4.62 3.74 -13.49
N VAL A 120 5.89 3.31 -13.30
CA VAL A 120 6.14 2.15 -12.44
C VAL A 120 6.07 2.58 -10.97
N GLY A 121 5.58 1.68 -10.09
CA GLY A 121 5.76 1.78 -8.66
C GLY A 121 6.90 0.90 -8.16
N ASN A 122 7.06 0.78 -6.85
CA ASN A 122 8.12 -0.07 -6.28
C ASN A 122 7.79 -1.56 -6.41
N HIS A 123 6.52 -1.95 -6.32
CA HIS A 123 6.12 -3.36 -6.40
C HIS A 123 6.25 -3.97 -7.80
N GLU A 124 6.40 -3.18 -8.85
CA GLU A 124 6.81 -3.69 -10.16
C GLU A 124 8.18 -4.38 -10.14
N PHE A 125 8.99 -4.12 -9.09
CA PHE A 125 10.32 -4.69 -8.90
C PHE A 125 10.42 -5.79 -7.83
N ASP A 126 9.33 -6.25 -7.22
CA ASP A 126 9.37 -7.21 -6.11
C ASP A 126 10.05 -8.53 -6.47
N ASP A 127 9.78 -9.05 -7.66
CA ASP A 127 10.39 -10.27 -8.20
C ASP A 127 11.53 -9.96 -9.21
N GLY A 128 12.14 -8.79 -9.10
CA GLY A 128 13.20 -8.33 -9.99
C GLY A 128 12.69 -7.85 -11.36
N GLU A 129 13.61 -7.69 -12.30
CA GLU A 129 13.32 -7.16 -13.63
C GLU A 129 12.49 -8.10 -14.53
N GLY A 130 12.50 -9.41 -14.24
CA GLY A 130 11.91 -10.42 -15.14
C GLY A 130 10.41 -10.24 -15.38
N PRO A 131 9.57 -10.23 -14.34
CA PRO A 131 8.13 -10.01 -14.47
C PRO A 131 7.79 -8.66 -15.09
N LEU A 132 8.47 -7.58 -14.68
CA LEU A 132 8.28 -6.26 -15.28
C LEU A 132 8.64 -6.25 -16.77
N ALA A 133 9.74 -6.89 -17.18
CA ALA A 133 10.09 -7.01 -18.57
C ALA A 133 9.01 -7.71 -19.39
N ALA A 134 8.45 -8.82 -18.87
CA ALA A 134 7.38 -9.56 -19.53
C ALA A 134 6.06 -8.77 -19.60
N PHE A 135 5.78 -7.96 -18.58
CA PHE A 135 4.66 -7.01 -18.58
C PHE A 135 4.83 -5.94 -19.68
N LEU A 136 6.00 -5.31 -19.73
CA LEU A 136 6.33 -4.27 -20.72
C LEU A 136 6.29 -4.78 -22.16
N ASP A 137 6.58 -6.08 -22.40
CA ASP A 137 6.48 -6.70 -23.74
C ASP A 137 5.02 -6.78 -24.23
N LYS A 138 4.05 -6.79 -23.32
CA LYS A 138 2.61 -6.90 -23.62
C LYS A 138 1.86 -5.58 -23.50
N ALA A 139 2.42 -4.59 -22.80
CA ALA A 139 1.77 -3.30 -22.59
C ALA A 139 1.51 -2.58 -23.92
N GLN A 140 0.27 -2.15 -24.14
CA GLN A 140 -0.18 -1.38 -25.32
C GLN A 140 -0.23 0.13 -25.05
N PHE A 141 0.34 0.56 -23.96
CA PHE A 141 0.42 1.94 -23.48
C PHE A 141 1.87 2.26 -23.07
N PRO A 142 2.28 3.53 -23.15
CA PRO A 142 3.59 3.95 -22.72
C PRO A 142 3.76 3.90 -21.19
N VAL A 143 4.94 3.48 -20.75
CA VAL A 143 5.36 3.51 -19.35
C VAL A 143 6.45 4.55 -19.17
N VAL A 144 6.30 5.43 -18.19
CA VAL A 144 7.19 6.58 -17.94
C VAL A 144 7.75 6.58 -16.52
N THR A 145 9.06 6.71 -16.36
CA THR A 145 9.71 6.90 -15.05
C THR A 145 11.08 7.53 -15.25
N ALA A 146 11.23 8.79 -14.89
CA ALA A 146 12.42 9.60 -15.23
C ALA A 146 13.63 9.30 -14.34
N ASN A 147 13.42 8.85 -13.11
CA ASN A 147 14.50 8.63 -12.15
C ASN A 147 15.08 7.21 -12.14
N LEU A 148 14.78 6.41 -13.17
CA LEU A 148 15.45 5.14 -13.43
C LEU A 148 16.69 5.36 -14.32
N VAL A 149 17.82 4.81 -13.88
CA VAL A 149 19.01 4.65 -14.69
C VAL A 149 19.17 3.15 -14.95
N ILE A 150 18.90 2.76 -16.19
CA ILE A 150 18.88 1.37 -16.65
C ILE A 150 20.13 1.15 -17.50
N ASP A 151 20.94 0.18 -17.15
CA ASP A 151 22.14 -0.14 -17.93
C ASP A 151 21.85 -1.14 -19.07
N ASP A 152 22.85 -1.38 -19.93
CA ASP A 152 22.70 -2.20 -21.12
C ASP A 152 22.52 -3.70 -20.82
N GLN A 153 22.74 -4.15 -19.59
CA GLN A 153 22.56 -5.54 -19.16
C GLN A 153 21.16 -5.80 -18.60
N SER A 154 20.40 -4.73 -18.33
CA SER A 154 19.04 -4.82 -17.82
C SER A 154 18.09 -5.46 -18.84
N LYS A 155 17.21 -6.33 -18.35
CA LYS A 155 16.12 -6.91 -19.14
C LYS A 155 15.08 -5.88 -19.56
N LEU A 156 15.04 -4.70 -18.95
CA LEU A 156 14.04 -3.66 -19.22
C LEU A 156 14.32 -2.94 -20.53
N GLY A 157 15.58 -2.81 -20.94
CA GLY A 157 15.96 -2.14 -22.18
C GLY A 157 15.45 -0.68 -22.23
N ASN A 158 14.92 -0.27 -23.40
CA ASN A 158 14.42 1.10 -23.63
C ASN A 158 12.89 1.24 -23.54
N ARG A 159 12.20 0.30 -22.87
CA ARG A 159 10.72 0.26 -22.84
C ARG A 159 10.12 1.28 -21.89
N ILE A 160 10.81 1.62 -20.81
CA ILE A 160 10.42 2.69 -19.91
C ILE A 160 11.02 4.01 -20.39
N LYS A 161 10.18 5.01 -20.60
CA LYS A 161 10.59 6.34 -21.03
C LYS A 161 10.71 7.26 -19.81
N LYS A 162 11.47 8.32 -19.92
CA LYS A 162 11.50 9.36 -18.87
C LYS A 162 10.23 10.20 -18.89
N SER A 163 9.81 10.55 -20.09
CA SER A 163 8.60 11.32 -20.36
C SER A 163 8.03 11.02 -21.73
N ILE A 164 6.77 11.40 -21.97
CA ILE A 164 6.10 11.35 -23.27
C ILE A 164 5.33 12.64 -23.51
N VAL A 165 4.94 12.87 -24.77
CA VAL A 165 4.04 13.96 -25.16
C VAL A 165 2.83 13.36 -25.86
N LEU A 166 1.65 13.59 -25.29
CA LEU A 166 0.36 13.28 -25.91
C LEU A 166 -0.20 14.54 -26.58
N THR A 167 -0.90 14.37 -27.70
CA THR A 167 -1.67 15.46 -28.32
C THR A 167 -3.16 15.22 -28.08
N ILE A 168 -3.77 16.05 -27.24
CA ILE A 168 -5.17 15.92 -26.82
C ILE A 168 -5.87 17.25 -27.12
N GLY A 169 -6.93 17.24 -27.92
CA GLY A 169 -7.64 18.44 -28.32
C GLY A 169 -6.76 19.49 -29.00
N GLY A 170 -5.73 19.05 -29.73
CA GLY A 170 -4.77 19.92 -30.41
C GLY A 170 -3.69 20.52 -29.50
N GLN A 171 -3.71 20.27 -28.17
CA GLN A 171 -2.69 20.71 -27.21
C GLN A 171 -1.70 19.62 -26.91
N LYS A 172 -0.43 19.99 -26.70
CA LYS A 172 0.63 19.08 -26.25
C LYS A 172 0.59 18.95 -24.74
N ILE A 173 0.40 17.74 -24.24
CA ILE A 173 0.43 17.39 -22.83
C ILE A 173 1.68 16.54 -22.56
N GLY A 174 2.60 17.03 -21.76
CA GLY A 174 3.76 16.28 -21.28
C GLY A 174 3.38 15.42 -20.08
N ILE A 175 3.80 14.16 -20.07
CA ILE A 175 3.67 13.27 -18.91
C ILE A 175 5.06 12.82 -18.53
N VAL A 176 5.48 13.11 -17.30
CA VAL A 176 6.76 12.70 -16.71
C VAL A 176 6.50 11.83 -15.49
N GLY A 177 7.15 10.65 -15.44
CA GLY A 177 6.98 9.70 -14.34
C GLY A 177 8.10 9.77 -13.32
N ALA A 178 7.86 9.27 -12.10
CA ALA A 178 8.89 8.96 -11.12
C ALA A 178 8.42 7.92 -10.10
N VAL A 179 9.35 7.10 -9.63
CA VAL A 179 9.14 6.12 -8.55
C VAL A 179 9.89 6.55 -7.30
N THR A 180 9.43 6.10 -6.13
CA THR A 180 10.07 6.43 -4.85
C THR A 180 11.55 6.03 -4.81
N THR A 181 12.36 6.90 -4.22
CA THR A 181 13.80 6.64 -4.01
C THR A 181 14.05 5.50 -3.01
N GLU A 182 13.04 5.07 -2.28
CA GLU A 182 13.10 3.97 -1.33
C GLU A 182 12.96 2.58 -2.00
N THR A 183 12.64 2.52 -3.30
CA THR A 183 12.47 1.27 -4.06
C THR A 183 13.56 0.22 -3.82
N PRO A 184 14.87 0.55 -3.72
CA PRO A 184 15.90 -0.46 -3.44
C PRO A 184 15.83 -1.05 -2.01
N GLU A 185 15.13 -0.37 -1.08
CA GLU A 185 14.90 -0.85 0.28
C GLU A 185 13.59 -1.62 0.41
N LEU A 186 12.62 -1.33 -0.48
CA LEU A 186 11.26 -1.86 -0.44
C LEU A 186 11.06 -3.05 -1.39
N ALA A 187 11.86 -3.14 -2.45
CA ALA A 187 11.73 -4.13 -3.52
C ALA A 187 13.11 -4.62 -3.98
N SER A 188 13.16 -5.33 -5.10
CA SER A 188 14.37 -5.97 -5.64
C SER A 188 14.67 -5.55 -7.09
N PRO A 189 14.94 -4.27 -7.36
CA PRO A 189 15.16 -3.79 -8.74
C PRO A 189 16.39 -4.42 -9.42
N GLY A 190 17.29 -5.05 -8.65
CA GLY A 190 18.48 -5.69 -9.17
C GLY A 190 19.65 -4.72 -9.41
N PRO A 191 20.81 -5.24 -9.85
CA PRO A 191 22.02 -4.43 -9.99
C PRO A 191 22.04 -3.53 -11.23
N HIS A 192 21.16 -3.79 -12.20
CA HIS A 192 21.12 -3.10 -13.49
C HIS A 192 20.12 -1.94 -13.55
N VAL A 193 19.38 -1.72 -12.45
CA VAL A 193 18.43 -0.62 -12.30
C VAL A 193 18.81 0.21 -11.08
N LYS A 194 19.22 1.45 -11.32
CA LYS A 194 19.53 2.40 -10.26
C LYS A 194 18.43 3.44 -10.16
N ILE A 195 17.95 3.69 -8.94
CA ILE A 195 16.97 4.73 -8.64
C ILE A 195 17.74 6.01 -8.24
N THR A 196 17.41 7.12 -8.88
CA THR A 196 18.01 8.44 -8.59
C THR A 196 16.99 9.35 -7.91
N ASP A 197 17.39 10.59 -7.55
CA ASP A 197 16.47 11.55 -6.94
C ASP A 197 15.29 11.87 -7.89
N ASP A 198 14.08 11.66 -7.42
CA ASP A 198 12.85 11.83 -8.17
C ASP A 198 12.58 13.27 -8.57
N ALA A 199 12.73 14.23 -7.63
CA ALA A 199 12.45 15.63 -7.88
C ALA A 199 13.45 16.24 -8.88
N ALA A 200 14.73 15.87 -8.77
CA ALA A 200 15.75 16.30 -9.72
C ALA A 200 15.51 15.73 -11.13
N ALA A 201 15.12 14.45 -11.23
CA ALA A 201 14.82 13.81 -12.51
C ALA A 201 13.57 14.42 -13.17
N ILE A 202 12.49 14.65 -12.41
CA ILE A 202 11.29 15.34 -12.92
C ILE A 202 11.64 16.75 -13.38
N SER A 203 12.39 17.52 -12.60
CA SER A 203 12.78 18.89 -12.96
C SER A 203 13.55 18.93 -14.29
N ALA A 204 14.50 18.02 -14.48
CA ALA A 204 15.27 17.92 -15.73
C ALA A 204 14.40 17.59 -16.96
N GLU A 205 13.43 16.67 -16.79
CA GLU A 205 12.50 16.31 -17.87
C GLU A 205 11.47 17.42 -18.14
N VAL A 206 11.01 18.14 -17.11
CA VAL A 206 10.16 19.31 -17.27
C VAL A 206 10.87 20.37 -18.14
N ASP A 207 12.16 20.66 -17.90
CA ASP A 207 12.94 21.59 -18.71
C ASP A 207 13.11 21.09 -20.14
N ALA A 208 13.35 19.79 -20.34
CA ALA A 208 13.42 19.17 -21.65
C ALA A 208 12.08 19.27 -22.42
N LEU A 209 10.94 19.05 -21.78
CA LEU A 209 9.62 19.18 -22.36
C LEU A 209 9.31 20.64 -22.72
N LYS A 210 9.64 21.60 -21.84
CA LYS A 210 9.47 23.02 -22.11
C LYS A 210 10.30 23.50 -23.30
N SER A 211 11.51 22.98 -23.47
CA SER A 211 12.35 23.28 -24.63
C SER A 211 11.74 22.83 -25.96
N GLN A 212 10.85 21.84 -25.93
CA GLN A 212 10.06 21.34 -27.07
C GLN A 212 8.72 22.08 -27.25
N GLY A 213 8.48 23.16 -26.48
CA GLY A 213 7.24 23.92 -26.52
C GLY A 213 6.07 23.24 -25.84
N VAL A 214 6.32 22.32 -24.89
CA VAL A 214 5.29 21.68 -24.06
C VAL A 214 5.21 22.46 -22.77
N ASN A 215 4.05 23.02 -22.47
CA ASN A 215 3.83 23.86 -21.28
C ASN A 215 2.72 23.35 -20.34
N LYS A 216 2.04 22.26 -20.70
CA LYS A 216 1.06 21.57 -19.86
C LYS A 216 1.67 20.22 -19.49
N ILE A 217 2.18 20.12 -18.24
CA ILE A 217 2.99 18.98 -17.81
C ILE A 217 2.37 18.33 -16.56
N ILE A 218 2.06 17.04 -16.70
CA ILE A 218 1.55 16.19 -15.62
C ILE A 218 2.73 15.38 -15.07
N ALA A 219 3.01 15.51 -13.78
CA ALA A 219 3.86 14.58 -13.05
C ALA A 219 3.01 13.38 -12.62
N LEU A 220 3.28 12.21 -13.20
CA LEU A 220 2.64 10.94 -12.88
C LEU A 220 3.59 10.18 -11.96
N THR A 221 3.33 10.19 -10.66
CA THR A 221 4.31 9.84 -9.64
C THR A 221 3.90 8.63 -8.81
N HIS A 222 4.90 7.90 -8.35
CA HIS A 222 4.74 6.84 -7.34
C HIS A 222 5.71 7.09 -6.19
N VAL A 223 5.59 8.26 -5.53
CA VAL A 223 6.51 8.72 -4.48
C VAL A 223 5.82 9.01 -3.14
N GLY A 224 4.49 8.91 -3.11
CA GLY A 224 3.66 9.17 -1.95
C GLY A 224 3.17 10.61 -1.84
N TYR A 225 1.93 10.77 -1.39
CA TYR A 225 1.24 12.05 -1.25
C TYR A 225 2.02 13.12 -0.47
N PRO A 226 2.68 12.82 0.67
CA PRO A 226 3.47 13.84 1.37
C PRO A 226 4.58 14.42 0.49
N ARG A 227 5.30 13.56 -0.26
CA ARG A 227 6.38 14.00 -1.15
C ARG A 227 5.85 14.75 -2.37
N ASP A 228 4.71 14.33 -2.90
CA ASP A 228 4.03 15.03 -3.98
C ASP A 228 3.69 16.47 -3.58
N VAL A 229 3.16 16.68 -2.38
CA VAL A 229 2.82 18.02 -1.84
C VAL A 229 4.06 18.82 -1.47
N GLU A 230 5.04 18.21 -0.81
CA GLU A 230 6.20 18.90 -0.27
C GLU A 230 7.27 19.22 -1.31
N LYS A 231 7.40 18.39 -2.36
CA LYS A 231 8.47 18.48 -3.34
C LYS A 231 7.97 18.59 -4.78
N ILE A 232 7.21 17.59 -5.28
CA ILE A 232 6.91 17.50 -6.71
C ILE A 232 5.99 18.64 -7.19
N GLY A 233 4.93 18.94 -6.45
CA GLY A 233 4.02 20.05 -6.76
C GLY A 233 4.68 21.43 -6.74
N LYS A 234 5.89 21.54 -6.21
CA LYS A 234 6.66 22.79 -6.16
C LYS A 234 7.70 22.92 -7.28
N ILE A 235 7.85 21.93 -8.15
CA ILE A 235 8.75 22.00 -9.30
C ILE A 235 8.18 22.96 -10.33
N ALA A 236 8.95 23.99 -10.69
CA ALA A 236 8.54 25.01 -11.65
C ALA A 236 8.31 24.41 -13.04
N GLY A 237 7.09 24.51 -13.56
CA GLY A 237 6.68 23.92 -14.84
C GLY A 237 5.84 22.66 -14.71
N VAL A 238 5.75 22.03 -13.53
CA VAL A 238 4.72 21.02 -13.25
C VAL A 238 3.37 21.71 -13.12
N SER A 239 2.38 21.24 -13.87
CA SER A 239 1.01 21.78 -13.84
C SER A 239 0.06 20.96 -12.97
N VAL A 240 0.22 19.62 -12.95
CA VAL A 240 -0.64 18.67 -12.20
C VAL A 240 0.23 17.57 -11.64
N VAL A 241 -0.10 17.03 -10.47
CA VAL A 241 0.50 15.80 -9.93
C VAL A 241 -0.59 14.76 -9.75
N VAL A 242 -0.38 13.58 -10.35
CA VAL A 242 -1.20 12.37 -10.16
C VAL A 242 -0.30 11.35 -9.47
N GLY A 243 -0.60 11.04 -8.22
CA GLY A 243 0.27 10.28 -7.34
C GLY A 243 -0.25 8.88 -6.96
N GLY A 244 0.65 8.08 -6.38
CA GLY A 244 0.42 6.75 -5.82
C GLY A 244 1.28 6.50 -4.57
N HIS A 245 1.55 5.22 -4.24
CA HIS A 245 2.44 4.71 -3.19
C HIS A 245 1.90 4.79 -1.77
N SER A 246 1.31 5.88 -1.35
CA SER A 246 0.84 6.06 0.03
C SER A 246 -0.62 5.66 0.26
N HIS A 247 -1.30 5.14 -0.77
CA HIS A 247 -2.72 4.74 -0.75
C HIS A 247 -3.65 5.82 -0.20
N THR A 248 -3.31 7.09 -0.41
CA THR A 248 -4.03 8.20 0.21
C THR A 248 -5.36 8.43 -0.46
N LEU A 249 -6.45 8.34 0.28
CA LEU A 249 -7.75 8.80 -0.18
C LEU A 249 -7.83 10.32 -0.03
N LEU A 250 -7.90 11.03 -1.14
CA LEU A 250 -8.29 12.44 -1.18
C LEU A 250 -9.74 12.51 -1.65
N SER A 251 -10.58 13.24 -0.96
CA SER A 251 -11.99 13.41 -1.34
C SER A 251 -12.60 14.62 -0.66
N ASN A 252 -13.59 15.22 -1.29
CA ASN A 252 -14.39 16.31 -0.73
C ASN A 252 -15.69 15.80 -0.08
N THR A 253 -16.03 14.53 -0.29
CA THR A 253 -17.30 13.94 0.13
C THR A 253 -17.14 12.78 1.12
N ASP A 254 -16.02 12.06 1.12
CA ASP A 254 -15.76 10.98 2.05
C ASP A 254 -15.17 11.51 3.38
N PRO A 255 -15.82 11.29 4.54
CA PRO A 255 -15.33 11.78 5.83
C PRO A 255 -14.03 11.10 6.30
N LYS A 256 -13.60 10.01 5.64
CA LYS A 256 -12.34 9.29 5.93
C LYS A 256 -11.17 9.80 5.09
N ALA A 257 -11.41 10.75 4.17
CA ALA A 257 -10.35 11.31 3.33
C ALA A 257 -9.27 11.98 4.17
N ALA A 258 -8.02 11.81 3.75
CA ALA A 258 -6.86 12.43 4.38
C ALA A 258 -6.73 13.93 4.05
N GLY A 259 -7.39 14.37 2.99
CA GLY A 259 -7.38 15.75 2.53
C GLY A 259 -8.35 16.00 1.38
N PRO A 260 -8.43 17.27 0.92
CA PRO A 260 -9.31 17.64 -0.18
C PRO A 260 -8.83 17.08 -1.53
N TYR A 261 -9.76 16.85 -2.45
CA TYR A 261 -9.49 16.46 -3.83
C TYR A 261 -9.89 17.58 -4.81
N PRO A 262 -8.94 18.17 -5.57
CA PRO A 262 -7.50 18.05 -5.41
C PRO A 262 -6.96 18.85 -4.20
N THR A 263 -5.81 18.44 -3.68
CA THR A 263 -5.00 19.27 -2.79
C THR A 263 -4.23 20.29 -3.61
N MET A 264 -4.44 21.58 -3.34
CA MET A 264 -3.84 22.69 -4.11
C MET A 264 -2.53 23.15 -3.49
N VAL A 265 -1.41 22.91 -4.16
CA VAL A 265 -0.05 23.27 -3.71
C VAL A 265 0.40 24.59 -4.34
N ASP A 266 0.90 25.52 -3.53
CA ASP A 266 1.49 26.76 -4.02
C ASP A 266 2.85 26.48 -4.68
N ASN A 267 2.95 26.74 -6.00
CA ASN A 267 4.18 26.58 -6.75
C ASN A 267 5.00 27.87 -6.70
N PRO A 268 6.32 27.82 -6.51
CA PRO A 268 7.19 29.01 -6.50
C PRO A 268 7.13 29.88 -7.77
N ALA A 269 6.66 29.30 -8.89
CA ALA A 269 6.45 30.03 -10.14
C ALA A 269 5.17 30.89 -10.15
N GLY A 270 4.42 30.96 -9.04
CA GLY A 270 3.30 31.89 -8.86
C GLY A 270 1.92 31.34 -9.25
N TYR A 271 1.76 30.03 -9.39
CA TYR A 271 0.47 29.37 -9.63
C TYR A 271 0.25 28.22 -8.65
N LYS A 272 -0.94 27.61 -8.67
CA LYS A 272 -1.25 26.45 -7.84
C LYS A 272 -1.23 25.18 -8.67
N VAL A 273 -0.69 24.10 -8.08
CA VAL A 273 -0.63 22.76 -8.68
C VAL A 273 -1.62 21.86 -7.95
N PRO A 274 -2.64 21.29 -8.63
CA PRO A 274 -3.48 20.27 -8.06
C PRO A 274 -2.69 18.96 -7.92
N VAL A 275 -2.75 18.35 -6.72
CA VAL A 275 -2.20 17.05 -6.37
C VAL A 275 -3.37 16.14 -6.07
N VAL A 276 -3.43 14.96 -6.72
CA VAL A 276 -4.50 13.97 -6.55
C VAL A 276 -3.95 12.57 -6.32
N GLN A 277 -4.70 11.78 -5.54
CA GLN A 277 -4.49 10.35 -5.32
C GLN A 277 -5.84 9.70 -5.00
N ALA A 278 -6.09 8.45 -5.43
CA ALA A 278 -7.39 7.77 -5.39
C ALA A 278 -7.37 6.48 -4.56
N ALA A 279 -6.85 6.57 -3.32
CA ALA A 279 -6.71 5.40 -2.43
C ALA A 279 -5.91 4.26 -3.07
N SER A 280 -6.47 3.04 -3.14
CA SER A 280 -5.80 1.84 -3.66
C SER A 280 -6.80 0.74 -4.03
N TYR A 281 -6.28 -0.39 -4.53
CA TYR A 281 -6.99 -1.66 -4.72
C TYR A 281 -8.20 -1.55 -5.67
N SER A 282 -8.09 -0.71 -6.70
CA SER A 282 -9.20 -0.44 -7.63
C SER A 282 -10.51 0.03 -6.98
N LYS A 283 -10.46 0.50 -5.73
CA LYS A 283 -11.66 0.87 -4.96
C LYS A 283 -12.28 2.18 -5.45
N TYR A 284 -11.44 3.07 -6.00
CA TYR A 284 -11.83 4.36 -6.52
C TYR A 284 -11.25 4.62 -7.92
N LEU A 285 -11.96 5.42 -8.69
CA LEU A 285 -11.47 6.05 -9.93
C LEU A 285 -11.42 7.55 -9.69
N GLY A 286 -10.24 8.15 -9.74
CA GLY A 286 -10.08 9.61 -9.68
C GLY A 286 -10.69 10.29 -10.91
N ASP A 287 -11.39 11.39 -10.69
CA ASP A 287 -12.06 12.17 -11.73
C ASP A 287 -11.76 13.66 -11.51
N LEU A 288 -10.72 14.15 -12.18
CA LEU A 288 -10.18 15.50 -12.04
C LEU A 288 -10.39 16.29 -13.32
N VAL A 289 -10.95 17.48 -13.20
CA VAL A 289 -11.07 18.45 -14.28
C VAL A 289 -10.10 19.60 -14.03
N VAL A 290 -9.22 19.87 -14.99
CA VAL A 290 -8.24 20.96 -14.91
C VAL A 290 -8.43 21.94 -16.07
N THR A 291 -8.45 23.22 -15.75
CA THR A 291 -8.50 24.33 -16.73
C THR A 291 -7.15 25.01 -16.77
N PHE A 292 -6.55 25.09 -17.94
CA PHE A 292 -5.25 25.72 -18.19
C PHE A 292 -5.40 27.03 -18.95
N ASP A 293 -4.51 27.97 -18.70
CA ASP A 293 -4.27 29.10 -19.57
C ASP A 293 -3.36 28.73 -20.77
N ASP A 294 -3.11 29.69 -21.64
CA ASP A 294 -2.24 29.50 -22.82
C ASP A 294 -0.79 29.21 -22.45
N ASN A 295 -0.33 29.60 -21.26
CA ASN A 295 1.03 29.37 -20.77
C ASN A 295 1.17 28.02 -20.03
N GLY A 296 0.06 27.27 -19.85
CA GLY A 296 0.03 25.99 -19.15
C GLY A 296 -0.11 26.12 -17.63
N ALA A 297 -0.35 27.31 -17.10
CA ALA A 297 -0.69 27.49 -15.70
C ALA A 297 -2.14 27.09 -15.44
N VAL A 298 -2.38 26.47 -14.27
CA VAL A 298 -3.70 26.04 -13.85
C VAL A 298 -4.51 27.22 -13.34
N LYS A 299 -5.61 27.52 -14.01
CA LYS A 299 -6.62 28.52 -13.60
C LYS A 299 -7.62 27.98 -12.60
N GLY A 300 -7.91 26.68 -12.68
CA GLY A 300 -8.83 25.99 -11.80
C GLY A 300 -8.71 24.48 -11.92
N ALA A 301 -8.98 23.81 -10.84
CA ALA A 301 -9.06 22.34 -10.78
C ALA A 301 -10.17 21.93 -9.81
N ASN A 302 -10.97 20.95 -10.18
CA ASN A 302 -12.03 20.41 -9.33
C ASN A 302 -12.30 18.94 -9.69
N GLY A 303 -12.96 18.23 -8.79
CA GLY A 303 -13.32 16.83 -8.96
C GLY A 303 -13.53 16.13 -7.64
N ASP A 304 -13.76 14.85 -7.71
CA ASP A 304 -13.78 13.91 -6.56
C ASP A 304 -13.59 12.48 -7.08
N PRO A 305 -12.99 11.54 -6.34
CA PRO A 305 -12.89 10.16 -6.78
C PRO A 305 -14.26 9.47 -6.72
N ILE A 306 -14.51 8.60 -7.69
CA ILE A 306 -15.73 7.80 -7.80
C ILE A 306 -15.50 6.49 -7.07
N LEU A 307 -16.28 6.21 -6.02
CA LEU A 307 -16.27 4.90 -5.35
C LEU A 307 -16.85 3.83 -6.28
N LEU A 308 -16.10 2.77 -6.53
CA LEU A 308 -16.50 1.66 -7.41
C LEU A 308 -17.27 0.59 -6.62
N ASP A 309 -18.45 0.93 -6.15
CA ASP A 309 -19.36 0.06 -5.42
C ASP A 309 -20.36 -0.71 -6.33
N SER A 310 -21.37 -1.30 -5.75
CA SER A 310 -22.40 -2.07 -6.44
C SER A 310 -23.27 -1.27 -7.44
N SER A 311 -23.24 0.06 -7.39
CA SER A 311 -23.92 0.91 -8.37
C SER A 311 -23.28 0.80 -9.75
N ILE A 312 -21.99 0.48 -9.80
CA ILE A 312 -21.23 0.25 -11.04
C ILE A 312 -21.24 -1.24 -11.34
N LYS A 313 -21.95 -1.63 -12.39
CA LYS A 313 -22.04 -3.03 -12.80
C LYS A 313 -20.71 -3.48 -13.43
N PRO A 314 -20.17 -4.65 -13.04
CA PRO A 314 -18.98 -5.20 -13.65
C PRO A 314 -19.14 -5.36 -15.18
N ASP A 315 -18.10 -5.04 -15.94
CA ASP A 315 -18.05 -5.38 -17.38
C ASP A 315 -18.16 -6.90 -17.56
N PRO A 316 -19.12 -7.41 -18.34
CA PRO A 316 -19.38 -8.84 -18.40
C PRO A 316 -18.25 -9.63 -19.07
N ALA A 317 -17.52 -9.06 -20.02
CA ALA A 317 -16.41 -9.73 -20.69
C ALA A 317 -15.20 -9.85 -19.75
N ILE A 318 -14.86 -8.76 -19.08
CA ILE A 318 -13.79 -8.75 -18.06
C ILE A 318 -14.15 -9.67 -16.90
N ALA A 319 -15.38 -9.65 -16.38
CA ALA A 319 -15.82 -10.52 -15.30
C ALA A 319 -15.71 -12.01 -15.69
N ALA A 320 -16.11 -12.39 -16.91
CA ALA A 320 -15.97 -13.74 -17.42
C ALA A 320 -14.48 -14.15 -17.52
N ARG A 321 -13.61 -13.24 -17.98
CA ARG A 321 -12.17 -13.48 -18.09
C ARG A 321 -11.52 -13.63 -16.72
N VAL A 322 -11.90 -12.83 -15.74
CA VAL A 322 -11.44 -12.93 -14.34
C VAL A 322 -11.80 -14.31 -13.78
N LEU A 323 -13.03 -14.78 -13.96
CA LEU A 323 -13.46 -16.12 -13.54
C LEU A 323 -12.67 -17.25 -14.22
N GLU A 324 -12.33 -17.08 -15.50
CA GLU A 324 -11.48 -18.04 -16.20
C GLU A 324 -10.07 -18.10 -15.59
N MET A 325 -9.47 -16.94 -15.36
CA MET A 325 -8.14 -16.81 -14.78
C MET A 325 -8.10 -17.23 -13.30
N ALA A 326 -9.22 -17.20 -12.59
CA ALA A 326 -9.30 -17.68 -11.21
C ALA A 326 -9.17 -19.20 -11.10
N LYS A 327 -9.44 -19.99 -12.16
CA LYS A 327 -9.38 -21.46 -12.11
C LYS A 327 -8.03 -22.05 -11.65
N PRO A 328 -6.87 -21.62 -12.20
CA PRO A 328 -5.57 -22.09 -11.70
C PRO A 328 -5.29 -21.63 -10.25
N ILE A 329 -5.88 -20.53 -9.82
CA ILE A 329 -5.75 -20.03 -8.45
C ILE A 329 -6.46 -20.97 -7.48
N GLU A 330 -7.62 -21.50 -7.86
CA GLU A 330 -8.31 -22.54 -7.09
C GLU A 330 -7.46 -23.82 -6.97
N GLU A 331 -6.72 -24.19 -8.01
CA GLU A 331 -5.76 -25.30 -7.93
C GLU A 331 -4.55 -24.97 -7.04
N LEU A 332 -4.08 -23.71 -7.07
CA LEU A 332 -3.04 -23.25 -6.16
C LEU A 332 -3.49 -23.33 -4.69
N ARG A 333 -4.74 -22.99 -4.41
CA ARG A 333 -5.33 -23.14 -3.07
C ARG A 333 -5.26 -24.59 -2.56
N LYS A 334 -5.36 -25.59 -3.46
CA LYS A 334 -5.22 -27.02 -3.13
C LYS A 334 -3.78 -27.49 -2.99
N LYS A 335 -2.80 -26.68 -3.40
CA LYS A 335 -1.38 -27.07 -3.38
C LYS A 335 -0.91 -27.30 -1.96
N ILE A 336 -0.34 -28.51 -1.70
CA ILE A 336 0.36 -28.79 -0.45
C ILE A 336 1.66 -27.98 -0.41
N ILE A 337 1.84 -27.22 0.66
CA ILE A 337 2.98 -26.33 0.89
C ILE A 337 3.94 -26.86 1.95
N GLY A 338 3.50 -27.80 2.77
CA GLY A 338 4.29 -28.41 3.81
C GLY A 338 3.45 -29.40 4.60
N SER A 339 3.93 -29.78 5.78
CA SER A 339 3.21 -30.64 6.71
C SER A 339 3.42 -30.18 8.15
N SER A 340 2.47 -30.51 9.03
CA SER A 340 2.55 -30.25 10.47
C SER A 340 2.57 -31.53 11.26
N GLN A 341 3.44 -31.63 12.28
CA GLN A 341 3.53 -32.78 13.18
C GLN A 341 2.32 -32.96 14.11
N GLY A 342 1.45 -31.96 14.18
CA GLY A 342 0.24 -31.97 14.98
C GLY A 342 -0.66 -30.78 14.64
N PRO A 343 -1.82 -30.68 15.28
CA PRO A 343 -2.70 -29.55 15.07
C PRO A 343 -2.02 -28.20 15.42
N ILE A 344 -2.20 -27.18 14.58
CA ILE A 344 -1.79 -25.81 14.85
C ILE A 344 -3.03 -25.08 15.34
N GLU A 345 -3.06 -24.76 16.64
CA GLU A 345 -4.21 -24.22 17.31
C GLU A 345 -4.41 -22.74 16.98
N GLY A 346 -5.53 -22.43 16.34
CA GLY A 346 -5.96 -21.09 15.94
C GLY A 346 -7.38 -20.73 16.40
N ALA A 347 -7.95 -21.52 17.35
CA ALA A 347 -9.29 -21.27 17.85
C ALA A 347 -9.40 -19.89 18.50
N ARG A 348 -10.49 -19.22 18.21
CA ARG A 348 -10.79 -17.87 18.69
C ARG A 348 -10.73 -17.78 20.21
N GLU A 349 -11.29 -18.79 20.89
CA GLU A 349 -11.40 -18.87 22.35
C GLU A 349 -10.04 -18.99 23.04
N ILE A 350 -9.01 -19.39 22.28
CA ILE A 350 -7.63 -19.53 22.74
C ILE A 350 -6.81 -18.35 22.30
N CYS A 351 -6.68 -18.10 21.00
CA CYS A 351 -5.76 -17.11 20.44
C CYS A 351 -6.12 -15.65 20.80
N ARG A 352 -7.29 -15.39 21.36
CA ARG A 352 -7.71 -14.03 21.78
C ARG A 352 -7.61 -13.77 23.28
N VAL A 353 -7.12 -14.77 24.05
CA VAL A 353 -7.02 -14.61 25.50
C VAL A 353 -5.72 -15.17 26.08
N GLN A 354 -4.97 -15.95 25.30
CA GLN A 354 -3.69 -16.53 25.71
C GLN A 354 -2.81 -16.85 24.51
N GLU A 355 -1.59 -17.30 24.77
CA GLU A 355 -0.67 -17.79 23.74
C GLU A 355 -1.29 -18.98 23.00
N CYS A 356 -1.15 -19.02 21.67
CA CYS A 356 -1.57 -20.15 20.85
C CYS A 356 -0.50 -20.48 19.80
N SER A 357 -0.44 -21.75 19.37
CA SER A 357 0.58 -22.20 18.42
C SER A 357 0.41 -21.58 17.03
N MET A 358 -0.80 -21.19 16.62
CA MET A 358 -1.02 -20.44 15.39
C MET A 358 -0.49 -19.01 15.52
N GLY A 359 -0.69 -18.37 16.67
CA GLY A 359 -0.13 -17.05 16.96
C GLY A 359 1.39 -17.06 16.91
N ASN A 360 2.03 -18.08 17.50
CA ASN A 360 3.48 -18.26 17.44
C ASN A 360 3.94 -18.47 15.99
N LEU A 361 3.30 -19.33 15.23
CA LEU A 361 3.63 -19.57 13.81
C LEU A 361 3.63 -18.27 13.01
N VAL A 362 2.56 -17.48 13.10
CA VAL A 362 2.40 -16.27 12.27
C VAL A 362 3.38 -15.19 12.72
N ALA A 363 3.55 -14.98 14.03
CA ALA A 363 4.48 -14.00 14.54
C ALA A 363 5.95 -14.35 14.23
N ASP A 364 6.32 -15.64 14.36
CA ASP A 364 7.66 -16.11 14.00
C ASP A 364 7.92 -15.99 12.50
N ALA A 365 6.96 -16.31 11.66
CA ALA A 365 7.07 -16.14 10.21
C ALA A 365 7.29 -14.68 9.80
N MET A 366 6.57 -13.74 10.40
CA MET A 366 6.77 -12.31 10.16
C MET A 366 8.18 -11.86 10.60
N LEU A 367 8.62 -12.29 11.77
CA LEU A 367 9.93 -11.93 12.30
C LEU A 367 11.07 -12.50 11.46
N ASP A 368 10.94 -13.76 11.04
CA ASP A 368 11.93 -14.41 10.15
C ASP A 368 11.99 -13.72 8.78
N ARG A 369 10.84 -13.37 8.20
CA ARG A 369 10.77 -12.67 6.91
C ARG A 369 11.46 -11.31 6.92
N THR A 370 11.45 -10.63 8.05
CA THR A 370 12.06 -9.30 8.23
C THR A 370 13.45 -9.36 8.86
N LYS A 371 14.04 -10.53 8.92
CA LYS A 371 15.40 -10.76 9.44
C LYS A 371 16.44 -9.94 8.65
N GLY A 372 17.31 -9.26 9.38
CA GLY A 372 18.34 -8.39 8.77
C GLY A 372 17.88 -6.95 8.47
N GLN A 373 16.58 -6.64 8.62
CA GLN A 373 16.03 -5.29 8.42
C GLN A 373 16.01 -4.43 9.70
N GLY A 374 16.65 -4.89 10.78
CA GLY A 374 16.64 -4.18 12.08
C GLY A 374 15.32 -4.37 12.85
N ILE A 375 14.48 -5.31 12.44
CA ILE A 375 13.24 -5.69 13.13
C ILE A 375 13.58 -6.69 14.23
N SER A 376 13.06 -6.46 15.44
CA SER A 376 13.30 -7.29 16.62
C SER A 376 12.03 -7.78 17.32
N ILE A 377 10.88 -7.23 16.97
CA ILE A 377 9.59 -7.53 17.61
C ILE A 377 8.54 -7.78 16.52
N ALA A 378 7.78 -8.87 16.64
CA ALA A 378 6.56 -9.11 15.86
C ALA A 378 5.33 -9.06 16.77
N ILE A 379 4.25 -8.43 16.30
CA ILE A 379 2.96 -8.34 17.01
C ILE A 379 1.85 -8.64 15.99
N GLN A 380 1.08 -9.69 16.26
CA GLN A 380 -0.08 -10.12 15.46
C GLN A 380 -1.34 -10.10 16.32
N ASN A 381 -2.44 -9.57 15.81
CA ASN A 381 -3.72 -9.61 16.51
C ASN A 381 -4.36 -11.01 16.42
N GLY A 382 -4.88 -11.51 17.53
CA GLY A 382 -5.60 -12.79 17.58
C GLY A 382 -6.85 -12.81 16.69
N GLY A 383 -7.44 -11.66 16.41
CA GLY A 383 -8.57 -11.50 15.47
C GLY A 383 -8.22 -11.76 14.02
N GLY A 384 -6.95 -11.59 13.66
CA GLY A 384 -6.42 -11.92 12.33
C GLY A 384 -6.29 -13.43 12.08
N LEU A 385 -6.37 -14.27 13.13
CA LEU A 385 -6.30 -15.72 13.06
C LEU A 385 -7.71 -16.30 13.06
N ARG A 386 -8.13 -16.96 11.96
CA ARG A 386 -9.54 -17.27 11.75
C ARG A 386 -9.87 -18.77 11.85
N ALA A 387 -8.88 -19.66 11.87
CA ALA A 387 -9.04 -21.10 11.91
C ALA A 387 -7.82 -21.79 12.51
N SER A 388 -7.98 -23.04 12.93
CA SER A 388 -6.89 -23.96 13.22
C SER A 388 -6.54 -24.77 11.96
N ILE A 389 -5.31 -25.30 11.87
CA ILE A 389 -4.87 -26.24 10.85
C ILE A 389 -4.69 -27.61 11.50
N GLY A 390 -5.19 -28.68 10.87
CA GLY A 390 -4.98 -30.04 11.31
C GLY A 390 -3.51 -30.51 11.23
N GLY A 391 -3.19 -31.60 11.89
CA GLY A 391 -1.90 -32.28 11.66
C GLY A 391 -1.88 -33.00 10.30
N GLY A 392 -0.69 -33.21 9.74
CA GLY A 392 -0.49 -33.81 8.42
C GLY A 392 -0.18 -32.77 7.35
N ASP A 393 -0.57 -33.06 6.10
CA ASP A 393 -0.34 -32.16 4.98
C ASP A 393 -1.05 -30.81 5.19
N VAL A 394 -0.35 -29.75 4.87
CA VAL A 394 -0.88 -28.36 4.93
C VAL A 394 -0.93 -27.79 3.51
N SER A 395 -2.11 -27.37 3.10
CA SER A 395 -2.33 -26.74 1.80
C SER A 395 -2.28 -25.19 1.89
N MET A 396 -2.09 -24.54 0.75
CA MET A 396 -2.23 -23.07 0.67
C MET A 396 -3.65 -22.64 1.05
N GLY A 397 -4.66 -23.46 0.76
CA GLY A 397 -6.04 -23.23 1.18
C GLY A 397 -6.23 -23.17 2.69
N ASP A 398 -5.51 -24.02 3.43
CA ASP A 398 -5.54 -24.00 4.90
C ASP A 398 -4.98 -22.68 5.43
N VAL A 399 -3.84 -22.22 4.88
CA VAL A 399 -3.24 -20.93 5.27
C VAL A 399 -4.18 -19.74 4.94
N LEU A 400 -4.81 -19.75 3.76
CA LEU A 400 -5.79 -18.72 3.38
C LEU A 400 -7.06 -18.75 4.24
N THR A 401 -7.43 -19.90 4.77
CA THR A 401 -8.55 -20.01 5.71
C THR A 401 -8.19 -19.40 7.07
N VAL A 402 -6.94 -19.55 7.51
CA VAL A 402 -6.42 -18.91 8.72
C VAL A 402 -6.28 -17.38 8.51
N LEU A 403 -5.76 -16.94 7.38
CA LEU A 403 -5.40 -15.54 7.06
C LEU A 403 -6.17 -15.04 5.82
N PRO A 404 -7.51 -14.90 5.89
CA PRO A 404 -8.33 -14.61 4.70
C PRO A 404 -8.31 -13.13 4.29
N PHE A 405 -7.69 -12.23 5.07
CA PHE A 405 -7.80 -10.79 4.91
C PHE A 405 -6.82 -10.20 3.89
N GLN A 406 -5.92 -11.02 3.33
CA GLN A 406 -4.88 -10.58 2.40
C GLN A 406 -4.06 -9.41 2.94
N ASN A 407 -3.84 -9.41 4.26
CA ASN A 407 -3.00 -8.41 4.90
C ASN A 407 -1.57 -8.50 4.37
N THR A 408 -0.91 -7.38 4.23
CA THR A 408 0.53 -7.31 3.96
C THR A 408 1.32 -7.23 5.26
N VAL A 409 2.58 -7.64 5.21
CA VAL A 409 3.53 -7.44 6.30
C VAL A 409 3.91 -5.96 6.35
N ALA A 410 3.78 -5.34 7.52
CA ALA A 410 4.11 -3.95 7.76
C ALA A 410 5.27 -3.83 8.75
N THR A 411 6.27 -3.01 8.45
CA THR A 411 7.41 -2.73 9.31
C THR A 411 7.44 -1.26 9.71
N PHE A 412 7.86 -0.99 10.94
CA PHE A 412 7.92 0.36 11.47
C PHE A 412 8.79 0.41 12.74
N GLN A 413 8.97 1.58 13.31
CA GLN A 413 9.75 1.77 14.55
C GLN A 413 8.88 2.37 15.64
N LEU A 414 9.03 1.87 16.87
CA LEU A 414 8.36 2.37 18.06
C LEU A 414 9.35 2.53 19.21
N THR A 415 9.10 3.48 20.11
CA THR A 415 9.76 3.50 21.43
C THR A 415 9.24 2.33 22.27
N GLY A 416 10.03 1.87 23.26
CA GLY A 416 9.56 0.83 24.16
C GLY A 416 8.30 1.25 24.95
N ALA A 417 8.17 2.55 25.27
CA ALA A 417 6.94 3.08 25.86
C ALA A 417 5.73 2.85 24.95
N ASN A 418 5.88 3.05 23.64
CA ASN A 418 4.81 2.82 22.66
C ASN A 418 4.55 1.33 22.43
N VAL A 419 5.56 0.47 22.48
CA VAL A 419 5.36 -1.00 22.47
C VAL A 419 4.53 -1.43 23.68
N LYS A 420 4.84 -0.91 24.88
CA LYS A 420 4.05 -1.18 26.09
C LYS A 420 2.61 -0.71 25.94
N ALA A 421 2.39 0.50 25.40
CA ALA A 421 1.03 1.03 25.15
C ALA A 421 0.25 0.17 24.16
N ALA A 422 0.90 -0.35 23.13
CA ALA A 422 0.29 -1.28 22.17
C ALA A 422 -0.14 -2.60 22.85
N LEU A 423 0.70 -3.19 23.68
CA LEU A 423 0.36 -4.40 24.43
C LEU A 423 -0.79 -4.18 25.42
N GLU A 424 -0.83 -3.03 26.10
CA GLU A 424 -1.95 -2.66 26.98
C GLU A 424 -3.26 -2.49 26.18
N ASN A 425 -3.22 -1.89 24.98
CA ASN A 425 -4.38 -1.87 24.09
C ASN A 425 -4.84 -3.28 23.75
N GLY A 426 -3.92 -4.16 23.40
CA GLY A 426 -4.22 -5.56 23.07
C GLY A 426 -4.90 -6.31 24.22
N LEU A 427 -4.52 -6.01 25.45
CA LEU A 427 -5.10 -6.61 26.67
C LEU A 427 -6.39 -5.94 27.14
N SER A 428 -6.76 -4.78 26.59
CA SER A 428 -7.86 -3.94 27.12
C SER A 428 -9.22 -4.61 27.11
N GLN A 429 -9.48 -5.51 26.15
CA GLN A 429 -10.76 -6.22 25.97
C GLN A 429 -10.60 -7.75 25.99
N ILE A 430 -9.63 -8.26 26.74
CA ILE A 430 -9.40 -9.70 26.87
C ILE A 430 -10.60 -10.42 27.52
N ASP A 431 -11.36 -9.72 28.34
CA ASP A 431 -12.55 -10.26 29.00
C ASP A 431 -13.67 -10.62 28.00
N ASP A 432 -13.71 -9.87 26.90
CA ASP A 432 -14.69 -10.03 25.82
C ASP A 432 -14.20 -10.97 24.71
N GLY A 433 -12.95 -11.49 24.80
CA GLY A 433 -12.32 -12.26 23.73
C GLY A 433 -12.21 -11.48 22.43
N ALA A 434 -11.96 -10.17 22.53
CA ALA A 434 -11.84 -9.28 21.38
C ALA A 434 -10.62 -9.60 20.53
N GLY A 435 -10.68 -9.27 19.24
CA GLY A 435 -9.63 -9.59 18.25
C GLY A 435 -8.26 -8.97 18.52
N ARG A 436 -8.20 -7.94 19.34
CA ARG A 436 -6.97 -7.16 19.60
C ARG A 436 -5.89 -7.86 20.41
N PHE A 437 -6.15 -9.04 21.00
CA PHE A 437 -5.17 -9.76 21.83
C PHE A 437 -3.86 -10.02 21.07
N PRO A 438 -2.68 -9.63 21.60
CA PRO A 438 -1.42 -9.66 20.88
C PRO A 438 -0.70 -11.01 20.99
N GLN A 439 -0.59 -11.72 19.89
CA GLN A 439 0.36 -12.82 19.70
C GLN A 439 1.70 -12.24 19.24
N VAL A 440 2.83 -12.73 19.76
CA VAL A 440 4.12 -12.03 19.62
C VAL A 440 5.28 -12.96 19.27
N ALA A 441 6.35 -12.39 18.68
CA ALA A 441 7.67 -13.00 18.58
C ALA A 441 8.77 -11.96 18.83
N GLY A 442 9.95 -12.43 19.26
CA GLY A 442 11.06 -11.54 19.63
C GLY A 442 10.85 -10.77 20.93
N LEU A 443 9.71 -10.93 21.57
CA LEU A 443 9.45 -10.41 22.92
C LEU A 443 8.65 -11.43 23.75
N LYS A 444 8.68 -11.26 25.08
CA LYS A 444 7.85 -11.97 26.06
C LYS A 444 7.14 -10.96 26.93
N TYR A 445 5.91 -11.27 27.31
CA TYR A 445 5.22 -10.45 28.29
C TYR A 445 4.37 -11.28 29.25
N SER A 446 4.19 -10.75 30.46
CA SER A 446 3.24 -11.29 31.44
C SER A 446 2.20 -10.24 31.78
N PHE A 447 0.99 -10.71 32.09
CA PHE A 447 -0.13 -9.83 32.40
C PHE A 447 -1.00 -10.38 33.53
N ASP A 448 -1.68 -9.47 34.21
CA ASP A 448 -2.65 -9.76 35.27
C ASP A 448 -4.03 -9.30 34.80
N LYS A 449 -4.88 -10.27 34.43
CA LYS A 449 -6.24 -10.02 33.95
C LYS A 449 -7.15 -9.36 35.00
N SER A 450 -6.83 -9.51 36.30
CA SER A 450 -7.63 -8.91 37.38
C SER A 450 -7.48 -7.41 37.48
N LYS A 451 -6.45 -6.83 36.84
CA LYS A 451 -6.23 -5.38 36.82
C LYS A 451 -7.10 -4.68 35.77
N PRO A 452 -7.39 -3.40 35.95
CA PRO A 452 -8.16 -2.64 34.99
C PRO A 452 -7.43 -2.50 33.64
N PRO A 453 -8.17 -2.35 32.52
CA PRO A 453 -7.56 -2.05 31.22
C PRO A 453 -6.57 -0.86 31.28
N GLY A 454 -5.44 -0.99 30.57
CA GLY A 454 -4.37 0.00 30.59
C GLY A 454 -3.35 -0.16 31.74
N SER A 455 -3.52 -1.18 32.59
CA SER A 455 -2.64 -1.49 33.72
C SER A 455 -2.43 -3.00 33.92
N ARG A 456 -2.70 -3.78 32.86
CA ARG A 456 -2.68 -5.26 32.91
C ARG A 456 -1.30 -5.85 32.73
N LEU A 457 -0.37 -5.15 32.05
CA LEU A 457 1.00 -5.61 31.88
C LEU A 457 1.74 -5.65 33.22
N VAL A 458 2.47 -6.73 33.44
CA VAL A 458 3.34 -6.94 34.62
C VAL A 458 4.80 -6.86 34.23
N SER A 459 5.22 -7.57 33.17
CA SER A 459 6.57 -7.51 32.63
C SER A 459 6.55 -7.56 31.10
N VAL A 460 7.56 -6.94 30.49
CA VAL A 460 7.85 -7.06 29.05
C VAL A 460 9.35 -7.18 28.90
N GLU A 461 9.78 -8.20 28.17
CA GLU A 461 11.18 -8.46 27.87
C GLU A 461 11.35 -8.60 26.35
N VAL A 462 12.43 -8.05 25.79
CA VAL A 462 12.75 -8.12 24.36
C VAL A 462 14.00 -8.96 24.17
N GLN A 463 14.00 -9.77 23.12
CA GLN A 463 15.15 -10.60 22.76
C GLN A 463 16.28 -9.74 22.20
N GLU A 464 17.45 -9.81 22.84
CA GLU A 464 18.71 -9.23 22.38
C GLU A 464 19.76 -10.34 22.23
N GLY A 465 20.01 -10.74 21.00
CA GLY A 465 20.85 -11.93 20.75
C GLY A 465 20.15 -13.22 21.22
N THR A 466 20.75 -13.91 22.20
CA THR A 466 20.18 -15.12 22.80
C THR A 466 19.47 -14.87 24.14
N GLU A 467 19.52 -13.66 24.67
CA GLU A 467 18.98 -13.30 25.99
C GLU A 467 17.74 -12.45 25.90
N PHE A 468 16.82 -12.59 26.84
CA PHE A 468 15.70 -11.68 27.02
C PHE A 468 16.05 -10.62 28.08
N LYS A 469 15.85 -9.35 27.74
CA LYS A 469 16.11 -8.21 28.63
C LYS A 469 14.86 -7.36 28.82
N PRO A 470 14.70 -6.73 29.98
CA PRO A 470 13.58 -5.81 30.19
C PRO A 470 13.48 -4.77 29.07
N LEU A 471 12.25 -4.52 28.61
CA LEU A 471 11.96 -3.50 27.60
C LEU A 471 12.39 -2.12 28.12
N ASP A 472 13.32 -1.47 27.41
CA ASP A 472 13.73 -0.10 27.71
C ASP A 472 12.70 0.88 27.09
N PRO A 473 11.97 1.67 27.88
CA PRO A 473 10.93 2.56 27.39
C PRO A 473 11.43 3.65 26.43
N GLU A 474 12.69 4.07 26.57
CA GLU A 474 13.29 5.14 25.76
C GLU A 474 13.96 4.63 24.48
N LYS A 475 14.24 3.35 24.40
CA LYS A 475 14.86 2.73 23.22
C LYS A 475 13.86 2.60 22.09
N THR A 476 14.32 2.81 20.84
CA THR A 476 13.55 2.56 19.65
C THR A 476 13.78 1.14 19.15
N TYR A 477 12.71 0.40 18.91
CA TYR A 477 12.70 -0.96 18.42
C TYR A 477 12.10 -1.01 17.01
N GLY A 478 12.64 -1.87 16.15
CA GLY A 478 12.00 -2.24 14.89
C GLY A 478 10.89 -3.25 15.17
N VAL A 479 9.71 -2.98 14.66
CA VAL A 479 8.49 -3.76 14.87
C VAL A 479 7.94 -4.23 13.52
N VAL A 480 7.47 -5.47 13.44
CA VAL A 480 6.69 -5.99 12.32
C VAL A 480 5.29 -6.36 12.80
N SER A 481 4.29 -6.04 11.99
CA SER A 481 2.88 -6.39 12.20
C SER A 481 2.19 -6.56 10.85
N ASN A 482 0.88 -6.73 10.83
CA ASN A 482 0.12 -6.62 9.61
C ASN A 482 -0.31 -5.16 9.34
N ASN A 483 -0.57 -4.81 8.08
CA ASN A 483 -0.96 -3.46 7.66
C ASN A 483 -2.26 -2.98 8.33
N TYR A 484 -3.22 -3.87 8.60
CA TYR A 484 -4.46 -3.52 9.30
C TYR A 484 -4.19 -2.97 10.71
N MET A 485 -3.36 -3.67 11.50
CA MET A 485 -2.96 -3.20 12.84
C MET A 485 -2.13 -1.91 12.75
N ARG A 486 -1.19 -1.86 11.77
CA ARG A 486 -0.34 -0.69 11.57
C ARG A 486 -1.18 0.56 11.24
N ALA A 487 -2.27 0.43 10.50
CA ALA A 487 -3.23 1.51 10.23
C ALA A 487 -4.13 1.89 11.42
N GLY A 488 -3.99 1.24 12.58
CA GLY A 488 -4.78 1.51 13.78
C GLY A 488 -5.94 0.54 14.01
N GLY A 489 -6.06 -0.51 13.20
CA GLY A 489 -7.06 -1.57 13.37
C GLY A 489 -6.98 -2.20 14.76
N ASP A 490 -8.08 -2.75 15.25
CA ASP A 490 -8.23 -3.29 16.60
C ASP A 490 -7.80 -2.31 17.73
N GLY A 491 -7.82 -1.00 17.46
CA GLY A 491 -7.49 0.04 18.42
C GLY A 491 -5.98 0.29 18.60
N TYR A 492 -5.11 -0.29 17.75
CA TYR A 492 -3.67 -0.05 17.77
C TYR A 492 -3.29 1.35 17.26
N THR A 493 -3.96 2.38 17.79
CA THR A 493 -3.79 3.77 17.36
C THR A 493 -2.35 4.27 17.52
N VAL A 494 -1.58 3.71 18.45
CA VAL A 494 -0.16 4.01 18.65
C VAL A 494 0.67 3.59 17.43
N PHE A 495 0.30 2.51 16.72
CA PHE A 495 0.94 2.10 15.48
C PHE A 495 0.69 3.12 14.37
N ALA A 496 -0.52 3.65 14.27
CA ALA A 496 -0.87 4.64 13.25
C ALA A 496 -0.25 6.02 13.51
N LYS A 497 -0.19 6.46 14.79
CA LYS A 497 0.14 7.84 15.14
C LYS A 497 1.61 8.06 15.52
N ASP A 498 2.21 7.08 16.20
CA ASP A 498 3.51 7.26 16.86
C ASP A 498 4.63 6.43 16.21
N SER A 499 4.30 5.63 15.18
CA SER A 499 5.29 4.89 14.41
C SER A 499 6.17 5.82 13.56
N LYS A 500 7.42 5.41 13.38
CA LYS A 500 8.40 6.07 12.50
C LYS A 500 8.85 5.09 11.44
N ASN A 501 9.23 5.59 10.26
CA ASN A 501 9.73 4.79 9.16
C ASN A 501 8.79 3.62 8.85
N ALA A 502 7.47 3.90 8.80
CA ALA A 502 6.47 2.88 8.56
C ALA A 502 6.44 2.51 7.07
N TYR A 503 6.39 1.20 6.82
CA TYR A 503 6.20 0.62 5.49
C TYR A 503 5.13 -0.46 5.59
N ASP A 504 4.01 -0.30 4.87
CA ASP A 504 2.81 -1.13 5.00
C ASP A 504 2.65 -2.15 3.87
N PHE A 505 3.53 -2.13 2.87
CA PHE A 505 3.35 -2.81 1.57
C PHE A 505 4.34 -3.96 1.38
N GLY A 506 4.70 -4.66 2.45
CA GLY A 506 5.46 -5.88 2.38
C GLY A 506 4.66 -7.02 1.70
N PRO A 507 5.24 -8.22 1.57
CA PRO A 507 4.57 -9.36 0.96
C PRO A 507 3.31 -9.73 1.74
N ASN A 508 2.38 -10.41 1.06
CA ASN A 508 1.17 -10.92 1.68
C ASN A 508 1.49 -11.85 2.85
N LEU A 509 0.83 -11.62 3.98
CA LEU A 509 1.08 -12.36 5.22
C LEU A 509 0.88 -13.87 5.07
N GLU A 510 -0.14 -14.29 4.34
CA GLU A 510 -0.39 -15.69 4.04
C GLU A 510 0.75 -16.33 3.23
N SER A 511 1.36 -15.59 2.30
CA SER A 511 2.52 -16.08 1.54
C SER A 511 3.74 -16.21 2.44
N VAL A 512 3.96 -15.26 3.35
CA VAL A 512 5.05 -15.33 4.34
C VAL A 512 4.91 -16.53 5.25
N VAL A 513 3.69 -16.83 5.72
CA VAL A 513 3.43 -18.03 6.55
C VAL A 513 3.59 -19.32 5.74
N ALA A 514 3.16 -19.34 4.47
CA ALA A 514 3.34 -20.49 3.58
C ALA A 514 4.83 -20.79 3.35
N ASP A 515 5.64 -19.76 3.07
CA ASP A 515 7.09 -19.90 2.89
C ASP A 515 7.77 -20.38 4.18
N TYR A 516 7.34 -19.88 5.33
CA TYR A 516 7.87 -20.31 6.63
C TYR A 516 7.55 -21.77 6.91
N LEU A 517 6.31 -22.23 6.65
CA LEU A 517 5.92 -23.63 6.76
C LEU A 517 6.70 -24.54 5.81
N ALA A 518 6.93 -24.10 4.57
CA ALA A 518 7.72 -24.84 3.59
C ALA A 518 9.19 -25.01 4.02
N THR A 519 9.78 -23.99 4.62
CA THR A 519 11.19 -24.01 5.09
C THR A 519 11.38 -24.75 6.41
N HIS A 520 10.33 -24.87 7.24
CA HIS A 520 10.32 -25.57 8.52
C HIS A 520 9.54 -26.90 8.47
N ASN A 521 9.56 -27.56 7.33
CA ASN A 521 8.79 -28.77 7.05
C ASN A 521 9.51 -30.07 7.54
N PRO A 522 8.88 -30.95 8.35
CA PRO A 522 7.55 -30.80 8.95
C PRO A 522 7.53 -29.83 10.13
N TYR A 523 6.57 -28.87 10.10
CA TYR A 523 6.43 -27.90 11.18
C TYR A 523 5.99 -28.55 12.49
N LYS A 524 6.64 -28.20 13.60
CA LYS A 524 6.26 -28.65 14.93
C LYS A 524 5.53 -27.54 15.68
N PRO A 525 4.21 -27.60 15.86
CA PRO A 525 3.46 -26.64 16.63
C PRO A 525 3.94 -26.57 18.07
N TYR A 526 4.04 -25.37 18.63
CA TYR A 526 4.52 -25.18 20.00
C TYR A 526 3.98 -23.89 20.62
N THR A 527 4.00 -23.87 21.97
CA THR A 527 3.94 -22.68 22.81
C THR A 527 5.17 -22.71 23.74
N ASP A 528 5.74 -21.56 24.05
CA ASP A 528 7.01 -21.46 24.82
C ASP A 528 6.92 -20.52 26.02
N GLY A 529 5.70 -20.10 26.37
CA GLY A 529 5.44 -19.22 27.50
C GLY A 529 5.81 -17.75 27.25
N ARG A 530 5.91 -17.35 25.97
CA ARG A 530 6.16 -15.94 25.60
C ARG A 530 5.02 -15.00 26.02
N ILE A 531 3.83 -15.56 26.28
CA ILE A 531 2.66 -14.84 26.78
C ILE A 531 2.14 -15.56 28.02
N THR A 532 2.27 -14.96 29.19
CA THR A 532 1.94 -15.60 30.46
C THR A 532 0.90 -14.78 31.24
N GLN A 533 -0.24 -15.37 31.55
CA GLN A 533 -1.17 -14.80 32.51
C GLN A 533 -0.70 -15.15 33.93
N ILE A 534 -0.49 -14.13 34.76
CA ILE A 534 -0.18 -14.29 36.18
C ILE A 534 -1.49 -14.48 36.93
N ALA A 535 -1.57 -15.55 37.76
CA ALA A 535 -2.70 -15.69 38.69
C ALA A 535 -2.68 -14.54 39.68
N ALA A 536 -3.85 -13.95 39.97
CA ALA A 536 -3.98 -12.98 41.05
C ALA A 536 -3.32 -13.56 42.33
N ALA A 537 -2.40 -12.83 42.93
CA ALA A 537 -1.86 -13.21 44.23
C ALA A 537 -3.06 -13.43 45.19
N PRO A 538 -3.10 -14.52 45.97
CA PRO A 538 -4.13 -14.69 46.97
C PRO A 538 -4.17 -13.40 47.81
N ALA A 539 -5.36 -12.77 47.90
CA ALA A 539 -5.50 -11.58 48.71
C ALA A 539 -4.85 -11.86 50.06
N ALA A 540 -3.85 -11.08 50.39
CA ALA A 540 -3.17 -11.22 51.71
C ALA A 540 -4.31 -11.17 52.73
N ALA A 541 -4.43 -12.24 53.53
CA ALA A 541 -5.43 -12.32 54.57
C ALA A 541 -5.24 -11.06 55.43
N GLN A 542 -6.27 -10.19 55.42
CA GLN A 542 -6.28 -9.07 56.35
C GLN A 542 -6.13 -9.65 57.73
N PRO A 543 -5.26 -9.09 58.59
CA PRO A 543 -5.18 -9.53 59.98
C PRO A 543 -6.59 -9.40 60.60
N GLU A 544 -7.11 -10.53 61.07
CA GLU A 544 -8.39 -10.62 61.78
C GLU A 544 -8.36 -9.62 62.95
N ALA A 545 -9.13 -8.55 62.80
CA ALA A 545 -9.27 -7.54 63.87
C ALA A 545 -9.78 -8.24 65.10
N ALA A 546 -9.02 -8.17 66.18
CA ALA A 546 -9.35 -8.75 67.49
C ALA A 546 -10.77 -8.40 67.89
N LYS A 547 -11.58 -9.45 68.12
CA LYS A 547 -12.95 -9.40 68.58
C LYS A 547 -12.99 -8.77 69.97
N PRO A 548 -13.77 -7.70 70.24
CA PRO A 548 -13.95 -7.22 71.60
C PRO A 548 -14.76 -8.24 72.40
N ALA A 549 -14.37 -8.45 73.68
CA ALA A 549 -14.95 -9.37 74.64
C ALA A 549 -16.46 -9.09 74.85
N GLU A 550 -17.27 -10.12 74.73
CA GLU A 550 -18.69 -10.09 75.04
C GLU A 550 -18.92 -9.99 76.55
N THR A 551 -19.75 -9.01 76.97
CA THR A 551 -20.36 -8.92 78.27
C THR A 551 -21.66 -9.68 78.19
N PRO A 552 -22.02 -10.51 79.24
CA PRO A 552 -23.21 -11.33 79.21
C PRO A 552 -24.48 -10.51 79.44
N GLN A 553 -25.52 -10.65 78.62
CA GLN A 553 -26.83 -10.08 78.82
C GLN A 553 -27.90 -11.19 78.74
N GLN A 554 -28.80 -11.12 79.71
CA GLN A 554 -29.84 -12.02 80.14
C GLN A 554 -30.86 -12.43 79.06
N ALA A 555 -31.37 -13.64 79.25
CA ALA A 555 -32.47 -14.24 78.56
C ALA A 555 -33.86 -13.63 78.94
N ALA A 556 -34.73 -13.51 77.93
CA ALA A 556 -36.22 -13.47 78.11
C ALA A 556 -36.91 -13.73 76.75
N PRO A 557 -38.21 -14.10 76.67
CA PRO A 557 -38.57 -15.46 76.27
C PRO A 557 -39.32 -15.55 74.93
N ASP A 558 -39.53 -16.81 74.52
CA ASP A 558 -40.33 -17.32 73.40
C ASP A 558 -41.45 -16.48 72.85
N GLN A 559 -41.46 -16.28 71.50
CA GLN A 559 -42.65 -16.12 70.69
C GLN A 559 -42.59 -16.95 69.44
N LYS A 560 -43.70 -17.65 69.22
CA LYS A 560 -44.12 -18.66 68.26
C LYS A 560 -44.13 -18.13 66.80
N PRO A 561 -43.78 -18.93 65.79
CA PRO A 561 -43.75 -18.52 64.38
C PRO A 561 -45.17 -18.48 63.79
N ALA A 562 -45.41 -17.49 62.91
CA ALA A 562 -46.59 -17.41 62.03
C ALA A 562 -46.25 -17.78 60.60
N PRO A 563 -47.20 -18.28 59.80
CA PRO A 563 -46.95 -19.17 58.67
C PRO A 563 -46.69 -18.46 57.34
N THR A 564 -45.92 -19.19 56.50
CA THR A 564 -45.62 -18.92 55.12
C THR A 564 -46.88 -18.93 54.24
N PRO A 565 -47.04 -18.01 53.27
CA PRO A 565 -47.99 -18.20 52.17
C PRO A 565 -47.43 -19.00 51.01
N ALA A 566 -48.29 -19.87 50.50
CA ALA A 566 -48.05 -20.85 49.46
C ALA A 566 -47.82 -20.23 48.09
N ALA A 567 -47.00 -20.95 47.32
CA ALA A 567 -46.75 -20.72 45.89
C ALA A 567 -48.05 -20.89 45.07
N SER A 568 -48.30 -19.94 44.18
CA SER A 568 -49.25 -20.08 43.08
C SER A 568 -48.51 -20.31 41.78
N SER A 569 -48.67 -21.53 41.23
CA SER A 569 -48.26 -21.92 39.90
C SER A 569 -49.25 -21.37 38.88
N ALA A 570 -48.76 -20.69 37.86
CA ALA A 570 -49.52 -20.44 36.64
C ALA A 570 -48.71 -20.92 35.43
N ALA A 571 -49.28 -21.86 34.73
CA ALA A 571 -48.74 -22.53 33.56
C ALA A 571 -48.72 -21.60 32.32
N ALA A 572 -47.68 -21.72 31.52
CA ALA A 572 -47.59 -21.18 30.17
C ALA A 572 -48.33 -22.11 29.18
N PRO A 573 -48.97 -21.63 28.14
CA PRO A 573 -49.44 -22.46 27.05
C PRO A 573 -48.36 -22.53 25.94
N SER A 574 -48.02 -23.77 25.60
CA SER A 574 -47.29 -24.15 24.39
C SER A 574 -48.08 -23.83 23.13
N ALA A 575 -47.51 -23.13 22.20
CA ALA A 575 -48.03 -23.02 20.83
C ALA A 575 -47.17 -23.84 19.89
N THR A 576 -47.76 -24.86 19.31
CA THR A 576 -47.22 -25.72 18.23
C THR A 576 -47.37 -24.98 16.89
N PRO A 577 -46.38 -25.00 15.97
CA PRO A 577 -46.59 -24.46 14.64
C PRO A 577 -47.27 -25.49 13.71
N PRO A 578 -48.10 -25.04 12.74
CA PRO A 578 -48.81 -25.95 11.84
C PRO A 578 -47.90 -26.47 10.74
N ALA A 579 -48.12 -27.74 10.37
CA ALA A 579 -47.53 -28.43 9.24
C ALA A 579 -47.97 -27.80 7.91
N SER A 580 -46.99 -27.52 7.03
CA SER A 580 -47.24 -27.11 5.68
C SER A 580 -47.15 -28.32 4.75
N SER A 581 -48.19 -28.53 4.01
CA SER A 581 -48.40 -29.57 3.02
C SER A 581 -47.64 -29.24 1.71
N THR A 582 -46.87 -30.20 1.22
CA THR A 582 -46.28 -30.26 -0.10
C THR A 582 -47.33 -30.57 -1.18
N PRO A 583 -47.29 -29.95 -2.33
CA PRO A 583 -47.85 -30.58 -3.54
C PRO A 583 -46.70 -31.12 -4.43
N SER A 584 -46.80 -32.41 -4.70
CA SER A 584 -46.05 -33.16 -5.71
C SER A 584 -46.38 -32.64 -7.10
N ALA A 585 -45.39 -32.29 -7.89
CA ALA A 585 -45.54 -32.09 -9.34
C ALA A 585 -44.53 -32.96 -10.10
N THR A 586 -45.10 -33.76 -10.92
CA THR A 586 -44.60 -34.78 -11.83
C THR A 586 -43.57 -34.22 -12.82
N ALA A 587 -42.48 -34.94 -13.02
CA ALA A 587 -41.52 -34.75 -14.08
C ALA A 587 -42.04 -35.33 -15.41
N PRO A 588 -41.79 -34.74 -16.56
CA PRO A 588 -41.85 -35.45 -17.85
C PRO A 588 -40.45 -35.89 -18.30
N ALA A 589 -40.47 -37.03 -18.95
CA ALA A 589 -39.37 -37.88 -19.38
C ALA A 589 -38.40 -37.21 -20.37
N ALA A 590 -37.17 -37.71 -20.31
CA ALA A 590 -36.09 -37.50 -21.24
C ALA A 590 -36.41 -38.03 -22.67
N THR A 591 -36.04 -37.26 -23.66
CA THR A 591 -35.81 -37.73 -25.02
C THR A 591 -34.40 -37.35 -25.44
N THR A 592 -33.58 -38.37 -25.59
CA THR A 592 -32.29 -38.34 -26.29
C THR A 592 -32.47 -38.18 -27.79
N PRO A 593 -31.59 -37.45 -28.46
CA PRO A 593 -31.25 -37.80 -29.84
C PRO A 593 -29.77 -38.17 -29.99
N THR A 594 -29.65 -39.25 -30.70
CA THR A 594 -28.55 -39.91 -31.32
C THR A 594 -27.48 -39.08 -31.98
N LYS A 595 -26.24 -39.56 -31.79
CA LYS A 595 -25.01 -39.22 -32.54
C LYS A 595 -25.14 -39.62 -34.03
N PRO A 596 -24.44 -38.90 -34.93
CA PRO A 596 -23.70 -39.60 -35.98
C PRO A 596 -22.19 -39.33 -35.88
N ALA A 597 -21.49 -40.44 -36.07
CA ALA A 597 -20.06 -40.50 -36.35
C ALA A 597 -19.78 -39.98 -37.77
N ASP A 598 -18.59 -39.35 -37.90
CA ASP A 598 -17.58 -39.76 -38.90
C ASP A 598 -16.37 -38.84 -38.82
N THR A 599 -15.24 -39.48 -38.60
CA THR A 599 -13.89 -38.96 -38.86
C THR A 599 -13.57 -39.15 -40.35
N PRO A 600 -12.70 -38.36 -40.96
CA PRO A 600 -11.39 -38.96 -41.31
C PRO A 600 -10.17 -38.08 -41.11
N SER A 601 -9.12 -38.77 -40.64
CA SER A 601 -7.72 -38.79 -41.06
C SER A 601 -6.96 -37.51 -41.47
N ALA A 602 -5.88 -37.34 -40.74
CA ALA A 602 -4.69 -36.56 -41.07
C ALA A 602 -4.00 -37.06 -42.37
N PRO A 603 -3.10 -36.26 -42.92
CA PRO A 603 -1.77 -36.77 -43.19
C PRO A 603 -0.63 -36.02 -42.55
N ALA A 604 0.31 -36.81 -42.06
CA ALA A 604 1.66 -36.40 -41.63
C ALA A 604 2.56 -36.14 -42.87
N THR A 605 3.60 -35.43 -42.60
CA THR A 605 4.98 -35.38 -43.17
C THR A 605 5.44 -33.92 -43.20
N SER A 606 6.62 -33.51 -42.88
CA SER A 606 7.93 -34.14 -42.65
C SER A 606 8.88 -33.07 -42.13
N THR A 607 9.70 -33.46 -41.18
CA THR A 607 10.93 -32.74 -40.81
C THR A 607 11.97 -32.90 -41.95
N PRO A 608 12.91 -31.95 -42.06
CA PRO A 608 14.30 -32.40 -42.07
C PRO A 608 15.20 -31.66 -41.09
N ALA A 609 16.21 -32.45 -40.68
CA ALA A 609 17.22 -32.16 -39.69
C ALA A 609 18.43 -31.37 -40.27
N ALA A 610 19.09 -30.70 -39.33
CA ALA A 610 20.53 -30.53 -39.12
C ALA A 610 21.46 -30.14 -40.30
N SER A 611 22.22 -29.09 -40.07
CA SER A 611 23.69 -29.12 -40.23
C SER A 611 24.35 -27.89 -39.57
N ALA A 612 25.19 -28.12 -38.59
CA ALA A 612 26.37 -27.27 -38.30
C ALA A 612 27.52 -27.70 -39.20
N PRO A 613 28.50 -26.84 -39.53
CA PRO A 613 29.78 -26.90 -38.85
C PRO A 613 30.43 -25.53 -38.59
N ALA A 614 31.12 -25.38 -37.46
CA ALA A 614 32.55 -25.44 -37.19
C ALA A 614 33.40 -24.23 -37.60
N THR A 615 33.98 -23.62 -36.56
CA THR A 615 35.33 -23.08 -36.34
C THR A 615 36.00 -22.20 -37.39
N GLU A 616 36.38 -20.98 -36.92
CA GLU A 616 37.79 -20.53 -36.97
C GLU A 616 37.98 -19.20 -36.19
N ALA A 617 38.93 -19.18 -35.29
CA ALA A 617 39.74 -18.06 -34.84
C ALA A 617 41.15 -18.39 -35.29
N PRO A 618 42.19 -17.53 -35.27
CA PRO A 618 42.38 -16.20 -34.67
C PRO A 618 43.14 -15.21 -35.58
N ALA A 619 43.26 -13.92 -35.21
CA ALA A 619 44.51 -13.16 -35.41
C ALA A 619 44.52 -11.81 -34.66
N THR A 620 45.46 -11.71 -33.80
CA THR A 620 46.22 -10.62 -33.22
C THR A 620 46.41 -9.37 -34.08
N SER A 621 46.27 -8.17 -33.49
CA SER A 621 47.33 -7.14 -33.48
C SER A 621 46.93 -5.91 -32.61
N ALA A 622 47.80 -5.56 -31.67
CA ALA A 622 47.93 -4.27 -31.00
C ALA A 622 48.91 -3.38 -31.79
N PRO A 623 49.27 -2.16 -31.35
CA PRO A 623 48.55 -1.07 -30.67
C PRO A 623 48.67 0.27 -31.45
N VAL A 624 47.83 1.26 -31.20
CA VAL A 624 48.08 2.66 -31.60
C VAL A 624 48.00 3.58 -30.39
N THR A 625 49.03 4.35 -30.28
CA THR A 625 49.45 5.31 -29.29
C THR A 625 48.45 6.44 -29.03
N THR A 626 48.41 6.79 -27.75
CA THR A 626 47.77 7.94 -27.12
C THR A 626 48.38 9.29 -27.49
N ALA A 627 47.53 10.31 -27.52
CA ALA A 627 47.89 11.68 -27.17
C ALA A 627 46.73 12.33 -26.38
N PRO A 628 47.01 13.24 -25.44
CA PRO A 628 46.17 13.46 -24.27
C PRO A 628 45.14 14.57 -24.48
N ALA A 629 43.92 14.32 -24.02
CA ALA A 629 42.89 15.36 -23.84
C ALA A 629 42.98 15.92 -22.41
N THR A 630 43.04 17.23 -22.36
CA THR A 630 43.06 18.10 -21.20
C THR A 630 41.94 17.77 -20.19
N ALA A 631 42.35 17.52 -18.95
CA ALA A 631 41.48 17.34 -17.80
C ALA A 631 40.74 18.64 -17.44
N ALA A 632 39.42 18.56 -17.30
CA ALA A 632 38.63 19.53 -16.54
C ALA A 632 38.92 19.36 -15.05
N PRO A 633 38.87 20.41 -14.22
CA PRO A 633 39.29 20.33 -12.83
C PRO A 633 38.33 19.46 -12.02
N ALA A 634 38.91 18.50 -11.33
CA ALA A 634 38.23 17.70 -10.33
C ALA A 634 37.66 18.63 -9.23
N ALA A 635 36.37 18.42 -8.91
CA ALA A 635 35.76 19.00 -7.72
C ALA A 635 36.58 18.53 -6.51
N GLU A 636 37.15 19.49 -5.77
CA GLU A 636 37.85 19.26 -4.52
C GLU A 636 36.94 18.50 -3.55
N ALA A 637 37.39 17.33 -3.13
CA ALA A 637 36.83 16.63 -2.01
C ALA A 637 37.04 17.51 -0.76
N SER A 638 35.95 18.14 -0.29
CA SER A 638 35.90 18.92 0.93
C SER A 638 36.45 18.09 2.08
N GLU A 639 37.61 18.48 2.61
CA GLU A 639 38.15 17.90 3.85
C GLU A 639 37.13 18.05 4.98
N LYS A 640 36.82 16.92 5.62
CA LYS A 640 35.88 16.85 6.74
C LYS A 640 36.37 17.74 7.89
N PRO A 641 35.54 18.63 8.44
CA PRO A 641 36.00 19.59 9.44
C PRO A 641 36.51 18.88 10.72
N LYS A 642 37.77 19.08 11.00
CA LYS A 642 38.45 18.63 12.26
C LYS A 642 38.13 19.56 13.45
N THR A 643 37.46 20.69 13.20
CA THR A 643 37.11 21.72 14.20
C THR A 643 35.63 22.05 14.12
N PRO A 644 35.00 22.50 15.22
CA PRO A 644 33.61 22.95 15.21
C PRO A 644 33.40 24.06 14.15
N ALA A 645 32.39 23.90 13.30
CA ALA A 645 32.02 24.88 12.27
C ALA A 645 30.66 25.49 12.59
N ILE A 646 30.39 26.64 11.99
CA ILE A 646 29.06 27.26 11.99
C ILE A 646 28.54 27.23 10.57
N HIS A 647 27.36 26.68 10.37
CA HIS A 647 26.61 26.69 9.12
C HIS A 647 25.48 27.72 9.22
N VAL A 648 25.29 28.56 8.22
CA VAL A 648 24.13 29.47 8.15
C VAL A 648 23.03 28.71 7.39
N ILE A 649 21.90 28.48 8.03
CA ILE A 649 20.78 27.74 7.46
C ILE A 649 20.26 28.49 6.25
N VAL A 650 20.19 27.81 5.11
CA VAL A 650 19.59 28.32 3.87
C VAL A 650 18.29 27.56 3.55
N ALA A 651 17.49 28.13 2.67
CA ALA A 651 16.25 27.49 2.23
C ALA A 651 16.54 26.12 1.59
N GLY A 652 15.90 25.08 2.11
CA GLY A 652 16.10 23.70 1.66
C GLY A 652 17.06 22.87 2.53
N ASP A 653 17.76 23.48 3.49
CA ASP A 653 18.58 22.73 4.43
C ASP A 653 17.73 21.82 5.30
N THR A 654 18.22 20.57 5.47
CA THR A 654 17.72 19.64 6.47
C THR A 654 18.84 19.20 7.38
N LEU A 655 18.54 18.83 8.62
CA LEU A 655 19.57 18.28 9.52
C LEU A 655 20.21 17.01 8.95
N TRP A 656 19.49 16.28 8.10
CA TRP A 656 19.96 15.06 7.43
C TRP A 656 21.01 15.36 6.36
N ASP A 657 20.73 16.33 5.50
CA ASP A 657 21.65 16.70 4.42
C ASP A 657 22.89 17.39 4.98
N LEU A 658 22.71 18.24 5.98
CA LEU A 658 23.83 18.85 6.70
C LEU A 658 24.69 17.80 7.44
N ALA A 659 24.06 16.77 8.03
CA ALA A 659 24.82 15.69 8.65
C ALA A 659 25.55 14.83 7.62
N ARG A 660 24.97 14.59 6.45
CA ARG A 660 25.64 13.94 5.33
C ARG A 660 26.86 14.75 4.86
N THR A 661 26.69 16.05 4.69
CA THR A 661 27.73 16.99 4.26
C THR A 661 28.88 17.04 5.26
N TYR A 662 28.60 17.25 6.54
CA TYR A 662 29.65 17.48 7.55
C TYR A 662 30.22 16.22 8.18
N TYR A 663 29.43 15.14 8.27
CA TYR A 663 29.85 13.90 8.92
C TYR A 663 29.98 12.71 7.97
N GLY A 664 29.54 12.86 6.71
CA GLY A 664 29.55 11.80 5.70
C GLY A 664 28.43 10.77 5.89
N SER A 665 27.49 11.01 6.81
CA SER A 665 26.37 10.11 7.07
C SER A 665 25.17 10.90 7.61
N ALA A 666 24.05 10.81 6.91
CA ALA A 666 22.78 11.39 7.33
C ALA A 666 22.33 10.89 8.72
N LYS A 667 22.61 9.64 9.07
CA LYS A 667 22.29 9.04 10.39
C LYS A 667 22.87 9.81 11.57
N GLN A 668 23.81 10.74 11.37
CA GLN A 668 24.42 11.55 12.43
C GLN A 668 23.73 12.90 12.68
N TRP A 669 22.56 13.16 12.08
CA TRP A 669 21.77 14.38 12.24
C TRP A 669 21.46 14.74 13.71
N HIS A 670 21.29 13.73 14.55
CA HIS A 670 21.07 13.92 15.99
C HIS A 670 22.23 14.63 16.70
N LYS A 671 23.46 14.57 16.17
CA LYS A 671 24.60 15.33 16.71
C LYS A 671 24.43 16.82 16.45
N LEU A 672 23.92 17.21 15.27
CA LEU A 672 23.58 18.59 14.96
C LEU A 672 22.48 19.11 15.88
N LEU A 673 21.43 18.31 16.06
CA LEU A 673 20.32 18.68 16.93
C LEU A 673 20.76 18.83 18.40
N ALA A 674 21.54 17.89 18.91
CA ALA A 674 22.06 17.93 20.29
C ALA A 674 22.91 19.18 20.58
N ALA A 675 23.65 19.66 19.56
CA ALA A 675 24.46 20.88 19.65
C ALA A 675 23.66 22.18 19.48
N ASN A 676 22.39 22.10 19.04
CA ASN A 676 21.51 23.22 18.71
C ASN A 676 20.13 23.02 19.34
N ARG A 677 20.06 22.97 20.66
CA ARG A 677 18.84 22.63 21.43
C ARG A 677 17.65 23.55 21.20
N ASN A 678 17.85 24.71 20.61
CA ASN A 678 16.79 25.66 20.28
C ASN A 678 16.11 25.36 18.93
N LEU A 679 16.67 24.45 18.12
CA LEU A 679 16.12 24.11 16.83
C LEU A 679 15.16 22.91 16.96
N LYS A 680 14.08 22.96 16.20
CA LYS A 680 13.17 21.81 16.05
C LYS A 680 13.63 20.96 14.86
N PRO A 681 13.60 19.62 14.94
CA PRO A 681 14.10 18.73 13.87
C PRO A 681 13.51 19.01 12.49
N HIS A 682 12.26 19.44 12.45
CA HIS A 682 11.50 19.69 11.21
C HIS A 682 11.34 21.18 10.86
N HIS A 683 12.00 22.07 11.58
CA HIS A 683 11.93 23.50 11.33
C HIS A 683 13.29 24.16 11.58
N LEU A 684 14.02 24.36 10.50
CA LEU A 684 15.28 25.10 10.50
C LEU A 684 15.02 26.52 9.99
N PRO A 685 15.09 27.54 10.86
CA PRO A 685 14.83 28.91 10.43
C PRO A 685 15.95 29.41 9.51
N VAL A 686 15.60 29.82 8.30
CA VAL A 686 16.54 30.36 7.31
C VAL A 686 17.24 31.61 7.86
N GLY A 687 18.57 31.67 7.73
CA GLY A 687 19.41 32.74 8.22
C GLY A 687 19.93 32.53 9.63
N GLU A 688 19.45 31.54 10.40
CA GLU A 688 20.01 31.20 11.69
C GLU A 688 21.33 30.42 11.58
N LYS A 689 22.14 30.51 12.63
CA LYS A 689 23.46 29.86 12.69
C LYS A 689 23.34 28.49 13.36
N LEU A 690 23.54 27.43 12.60
CA LEU A 690 23.64 26.07 13.09
C LEU A 690 25.08 25.78 13.54
N ARG A 691 25.28 25.37 14.77
CA ARG A 691 26.56 24.89 15.28
C ARG A 691 26.80 23.46 14.83
N VAL A 692 27.88 23.21 14.10
CA VAL A 692 28.32 21.89 13.67
C VAL A 692 29.43 21.40 14.60
N PRO A 693 29.17 20.44 15.49
CA PRO A 693 30.21 19.85 16.36
C PRO A 693 31.33 19.21 15.51
N ALA A 694 32.55 19.19 16.08
CA ALA A 694 33.62 18.41 15.47
C ALA A 694 33.25 16.90 15.47
N LYS A 695 33.85 16.16 14.54
CA LYS A 695 33.60 14.74 14.35
C LYS A 695 34.12 13.89 15.51
#